data_7518f662c132f7de8cbfc0f4d491e1dd
#
_entry.id   7518f662c132f7de8cbfc0f4d491e1dd
#
_cell.length_a   1.000
_cell.length_b   1.000
_cell.length_c   1.000
_cell.angle_alpha   90.00
_cell.angle_beta   90.00
_cell.angle_gamma   90.00
#
_symmetry.space_group_name_H-M   'P 1'
#
loop_
_entity.id
_entity.type
_entity.pdbx_description
1 polymer ?
#
loop_
_entity_poly.entity_id
_entity_poly.type
_entity_poly.pdbx_seq_one_letter_code
_entity_poly.pdbx_strand_id
1 'polypeptide(L)'
;MPLYADIVLPLAQPAYTFAVPEGMHVEAGQAVAVQFGARKFYTGIVWRVHDRRPPFKTVKSIQRVLYGAPLLSAQQMAFWEWVAAYYMCTPGEVMRVGLPSLMKPSGDTEEEFTEEEFRPRTECYVALAPGLHDEGRLHEAFEKLERRAPRQYEALLELASAGDGERIPTGEVARRLLRADYAVLHALERKGYIVSAERERTVERGGSAFRLPELTPAQLAALESLRGQFARKPAALLHGITGSGKTEVYIHLIAEVLARGGDVLLLVPEIALTAQLIERMERIFGSRVTPYHSKLTNRRRTETYLRLNRSQGGEFVVGVRSSIFLPLKRLQLVVVDEEHDASYKQADPAPRYNARDCAVVMARLWGGRTLLGSATPSLETWVNAGSGKYGLASLTERYGDAWPPEIFVSDTIRAAKRGERHAHFNKLLLDKMEAALGRGEQVMLFQNRRGFAPYVECSECGWTARCPHCNVTLTYHKGGGKLVCHYCGYTAPVPVKCPSCKVTDVVPRGFGTEKVEEEIARLFPAARVARLDRDSVTSERAFNAIIADFEARKTDILVGTQMITKGFDFGGVSLVGILNADNLLNNPDFRAAERAFQLMMQVAGRAGRRSDGGEVVIQTSEPGHPVIRQVAAGDYDGMARAQLAEREAFFYPPYARLTLLTLRHRDVALLRRGITELAARLRGRFGRRVLGPMTPPVDRIRGEYLAGLLLKVESGASSARARELLGAELKAFSEDPEFRNITVVVNVDPQ
;
A
#
# COMPACT_ATOMS: atom_id res chain seq x y z
N MET A 1 26.06 29.05 26.51
CA MET A 1 24.62 29.29 26.78
C MET A 1 23.92 27.94 26.84
N PRO A 2 22.94 27.72 27.70
CA PRO A 2 22.21 26.46 27.74
C PRO A 2 21.46 26.25 26.43
N LEU A 3 21.60 25.05 25.85
CA LEU A 3 20.91 24.63 24.63
C LEU A 3 19.67 23.83 24.99
N TYR A 4 18.66 23.94 24.14
CA TYR A 4 17.41 23.21 24.20
C TYR A 4 17.13 22.53 22.89
N ALA A 5 16.39 21.43 22.91
CA ALA A 5 15.97 20.71 21.72
C ALA A 5 14.46 20.45 21.76
N ASP A 6 13.78 20.79 20.67
CA ASP A 6 12.41 20.34 20.43
C ASP A 6 12.45 18.89 19.95
N ILE A 7 11.81 17.99 20.67
CA ILE A 7 11.85 16.54 20.43
C ILE A 7 10.46 16.02 20.12
N VAL A 8 10.34 15.31 19.01
CA VAL A 8 9.13 14.59 18.60
C VAL A 8 9.14 13.20 19.23
N LEU A 9 8.10 12.88 19.98
CA LEU A 9 7.88 11.57 20.59
C LEU A 9 6.84 10.77 19.76
N PRO A 10 6.82 9.42 19.81
CA PRO A 10 5.84 8.59 19.11
C PRO A 10 4.45 8.65 19.76
N LEU A 11 3.98 9.84 20.03
CA LEU A 11 2.71 10.17 20.70
C LEU A 11 1.86 11.08 19.80
N ALA A 12 0.53 11.07 19.99
CA ALA A 12 -0.37 11.98 19.29
C ALA A 12 -0.32 13.40 19.92
N GLN A 13 0.86 13.98 19.98
CA GLN A 13 1.17 15.23 20.66
C GLN A 13 2.18 16.05 19.80
N PRO A 14 2.29 17.38 20.01
CA PRO A 14 3.34 18.19 19.42
C PRO A 14 4.73 17.82 19.94
N ALA A 15 5.76 18.42 19.35
CA ALA A 15 7.12 18.32 19.90
C ALA A 15 7.21 18.95 21.30
N TYR A 16 8.07 18.39 22.14
CA TYR A 16 8.35 18.88 23.50
C TYR A 16 9.78 19.37 23.60
N THR A 17 10.00 20.45 24.35
CA THR A 17 11.33 21.03 24.55
C THR A 17 12.03 20.38 25.73
N PHE A 18 13.26 19.90 25.54
CA PHE A 18 14.15 19.33 26.54
C PHE A 18 15.45 20.12 26.59
N ALA A 19 16.12 20.11 27.75
CA ALA A 19 17.45 20.71 27.91
C ALA A 19 18.49 19.73 27.31
N VAL A 20 19.49 20.30 26.64
CA VAL A 20 20.67 19.55 26.18
C VAL A 20 21.71 19.60 27.30
N PRO A 21 22.15 18.46 27.86
CA PRO A 21 23.19 18.42 28.87
C PRO A 21 24.51 19.08 28.40
N GLU A 22 25.24 19.68 29.31
CA GLU A 22 26.56 20.24 29.00
C GLU A 22 27.51 19.12 28.48
N GLY A 23 28.21 19.38 27.39
CA GLY A 23 29.09 18.41 26.74
C GLY A 23 28.38 17.41 25.80
N MET A 24 27.03 17.38 25.76
CA MET A 24 26.29 16.55 24.81
C MET A 24 26.09 17.30 23.49
N HIS A 25 26.47 16.65 22.40
CA HIS A 25 26.21 17.17 21.05
C HIS A 25 24.98 16.48 20.47
N VAL A 26 24.00 17.27 20.03
CA VAL A 26 22.77 16.79 19.36
C VAL A 26 22.49 17.63 18.13
N GLU A 27 21.99 16.97 17.08
CA GLU A 27 21.61 17.61 15.83
C GLU A 27 20.22 17.19 15.37
N ALA A 28 19.63 17.97 14.47
CA ALA A 28 18.31 17.67 13.93
C ALA A 28 18.29 16.30 13.20
N GLY A 29 17.23 15.54 13.40
CA GLY A 29 17.08 14.19 12.86
C GLY A 29 17.67 13.08 13.73
N GLN A 30 18.41 13.42 14.79
CA GLN A 30 19.04 12.45 15.68
C GLN A 30 18.02 11.84 16.66
N ALA A 31 18.17 10.55 16.92
CA ALA A 31 17.37 9.87 17.93
C ALA A 31 17.99 10.03 19.32
N VAL A 32 17.15 10.28 20.30
CA VAL A 32 17.55 10.48 21.69
C VAL A 32 16.61 9.77 22.65
N ALA A 33 17.15 9.36 23.81
CA ALA A 33 16.35 8.86 24.93
C ALA A 33 15.94 10.02 25.82
N VAL A 34 14.65 10.12 26.14
CA VAL A 34 14.10 11.14 27.04
C VAL A 34 13.07 10.57 27.99
N GLN A 35 13.05 11.10 29.22
CA GLN A 35 11.99 10.78 30.17
C GLN A 35 10.78 11.70 29.97
N PHE A 36 9.60 11.12 29.70
CA PHE A 36 8.36 11.84 29.56
C PHE A 36 7.33 11.41 30.61
N GLY A 37 6.68 12.38 31.24
CA GLY A 37 5.84 12.11 32.41
C GLY A 37 6.65 11.73 33.65
N ALA A 38 6.05 11.04 34.64
CA ALA A 38 6.70 10.74 35.91
C ALA A 38 7.74 9.62 35.81
N ARG A 39 7.53 8.61 34.94
CA ARG A 39 8.33 7.37 34.94
C ARG A 39 8.76 6.91 33.54
N LYS A 40 7.99 7.21 32.48
CA LYS A 40 8.21 6.61 31.15
C LYS A 40 9.37 7.23 30.40
N PHE A 41 10.19 6.36 29.80
CA PHE A 41 11.23 6.68 28.85
C PHE A 41 10.73 6.41 27.43
N TYR A 42 11.12 7.26 26.49
CA TYR A 42 10.77 7.15 25.08
C TYR A 42 11.98 7.47 24.21
N THR A 43 12.01 6.82 23.03
CA THR A 43 12.81 7.30 21.92
C THR A 43 12.13 8.52 21.33
N GLY A 44 12.86 9.62 21.21
CA GLY A 44 12.44 10.83 20.51
C GLY A 44 13.36 11.16 19.35
N ILE A 45 12.87 11.96 18.41
CA ILE A 45 13.68 12.55 17.34
C ILE A 45 13.85 14.02 17.58
N VAL A 46 15.10 14.49 17.60
CA VAL A 46 15.45 15.91 17.68
C VAL A 46 14.94 16.60 16.42
N TRP A 47 14.01 17.56 16.62
CA TRP A 47 13.42 18.29 15.50
C TRP A 47 14.12 19.61 15.24
N ARG A 48 14.51 20.29 16.31
CA ARG A 48 15.23 21.57 16.28
C ARG A 48 16.08 21.74 17.52
N VAL A 49 17.26 22.32 17.37
CA VAL A 49 18.10 22.77 18.49
C VAL A 49 18.09 24.29 18.52
N HIS A 50 17.96 24.89 19.71
CA HIS A 50 17.87 26.34 19.91
C HIS A 50 18.34 26.74 21.30
N ASP A 51 18.59 28.02 21.51
CA ASP A 51 19.01 28.64 22.78
C ASP A 51 17.86 29.27 23.60
N ARG A 52 16.63 29.23 23.06
CA ARG A 52 15.44 29.83 23.65
C ARG A 52 14.90 28.99 24.82
N ARG A 53 15.01 29.45 26.04
CA ARG A 53 14.44 28.75 27.20
C ARG A 53 12.91 28.69 27.13
N PRO A 54 12.30 27.51 27.30
CA PRO A 54 10.85 27.38 27.36
C PRO A 54 10.26 27.99 28.64
N PRO A 55 8.97 28.41 28.66
CA PRO A 55 8.35 29.12 29.77
C PRO A 55 7.95 28.20 30.95
N PHE A 56 8.68 27.10 31.15
CA PHE A 56 8.43 26.14 32.24
C PHE A 56 9.42 26.28 33.38
N LYS A 57 8.95 26.07 34.63
CA LYS A 57 9.83 26.12 35.83
C LYS A 57 10.92 25.04 35.73
N THR A 58 10.57 23.84 35.30
CA THR A 58 11.47 22.69 35.19
C THR A 58 11.44 22.16 33.77
N VAL A 59 12.60 22.02 33.17
CA VAL A 59 12.79 21.41 31.85
C VAL A 59 13.61 20.14 32.05
N LYS A 60 13.10 19.00 31.58
CA LYS A 60 13.83 17.75 31.66
C LYS A 60 14.95 17.72 30.60
N SER A 61 16.01 16.99 30.91
CA SER A 61 17.17 16.86 30.05
C SER A 61 17.07 15.60 29.14
N ILE A 62 17.74 15.65 28.00
CA ILE A 62 18.04 14.47 27.17
C ILE A 62 18.91 13.54 28.02
N GLN A 63 18.61 12.23 28.02
CA GLN A 63 19.39 11.26 28.80
C GLN A 63 20.62 10.80 28.01
N ARG A 64 20.41 10.39 26.75
CA ARG A 64 21.49 9.95 25.86
C ARG A 64 21.09 10.06 24.39
N VAL A 65 22.10 10.08 23.53
CA VAL A 65 21.97 9.99 22.07
C VAL A 65 21.94 8.53 21.66
N LEU A 66 21.07 8.19 20.71
CA LEU A 66 20.92 6.85 20.17
C LEU A 66 21.43 6.79 18.73
N TYR A 67 21.94 5.60 18.31
CA TYR A 67 22.36 5.29 16.94
C TYR A 67 23.55 6.10 16.36
N GLY A 68 24.21 6.95 17.13
CA GLY A 68 25.43 7.65 16.74
C GLY A 68 25.34 8.62 15.54
N ALA A 69 24.37 8.47 14.66
CA ALA A 69 24.13 9.31 13.49
C ALA A 69 22.63 9.64 13.37
N PRO A 70 22.25 10.76 12.71
CA PRO A 70 20.86 11.10 12.47
C PRO A 70 20.08 9.98 11.77
N LEU A 71 18.90 9.66 12.29
CA LEU A 71 17.98 8.71 11.66
C LEU A 71 17.16 9.34 10.54
N LEU A 72 16.95 10.65 10.59
CA LEU A 72 16.23 11.39 9.57
C LEU A 72 17.13 12.45 8.94
N SER A 73 17.15 12.50 7.61
CA SER A 73 17.73 13.62 6.87
C SER A 73 16.80 14.85 6.91
N ALA A 74 17.32 16.01 6.54
CA ALA A 74 16.51 17.24 6.42
C ALA A 74 15.33 17.06 5.46
N GLN A 75 15.52 16.34 4.33
CA GLN A 75 14.45 16.02 3.38
C GLN A 75 13.38 15.14 4.01
N GLN A 76 13.76 14.12 4.79
CA GLN A 76 12.79 13.28 5.48
C GLN A 76 12.00 14.05 6.53
N MET A 77 12.65 14.95 7.27
CA MET A 77 11.98 15.82 8.23
C MET A 77 10.97 16.73 7.52
N ALA A 78 11.37 17.39 6.44
CA ALA A 78 10.46 18.21 5.62
C ALA A 78 9.30 17.39 5.05
N PHE A 79 9.54 16.14 4.64
CA PHE A 79 8.49 15.22 4.19
C PHE A 79 7.52 14.87 5.33
N TRP A 80 8.01 14.57 6.52
CA TRP A 80 7.18 14.26 7.69
C TRP A 80 6.34 15.48 8.12
N GLU A 81 6.92 16.68 8.08
CA GLU A 81 6.19 17.94 8.33
C GLU A 81 5.04 18.12 7.32
N TRP A 82 5.33 17.88 6.04
CA TRP A 82 4.30 17.95 5.01
C TRP A 82 3.19 16.92 5.25
N VAL A 83 3.53 15.66 5.57
CA VAL A 83 2.54 14.61 5.89
C VAL A 83 1.69 15.03 7.09
N ALA A 84 2.31 15.52 8.16
CA ALA A 84 1.60 15.98 9.36
C ALA A 84 0.64 17.12 9.04
N ALA A 85 1.12 18.14 8.34
CA ALA A 85 0.33 19.32 7.97
C ALA A 85 -0.79 19.00 6.96
N TYR A 86 -0.50 18.14 5.95
CA TYR A 86 -1.49 17.81 4.92
C TYR A 86 -2.62 16.94 5.45
N TYR A 87 -2.28 15.89 6.19
CA TYR A 87 -3.25 14.93 6.74
C TYR A 87 -3.79 15.30 8.12
N MET A 88 -3.46 16.50 8.60
CA MET A 88 -3.92 17.07 9.87
C MET A 88 -3.68 16.12 11.05
N CYS A 89 -2.46 15.66 11.19
CA CYS A 89 -1.99 14.84 12.30
C CYS A 89 -0.72 15.42 12.93
N THR A 90 -0.27 14.84 14.02
CA THR A 90 0.95 15.29 14.69
C THR A 90 2.21 14.65 14.08
N PRO A 91 3.39 15.30 14.17
CA PRO A 91 4.65 14.66 13.79
C PRO A 91 4.93 13.36 14.55
N GLY A 92 4.47 13.24 15.80
CA GLY A 92 4.57 12.02 16.59
C GLY A 92 3.76 10.84 16.02
N GLU A 93 2.58 11.12 15.44
CA GLU A 93 1.80 10.12 14.72
C GLU A 93 2.51 9.70 13.42
N VAL A 94 3.17 10.62 12.72
CA VAL A 94 4.01 10.29 11.55
C VAL A 94 5.19 9.42 11.99
N MET A 95 5.88 9.75 13.10
CA MET A 95 6.96 8.95 13.69
C MET A 95 6.52 7.51 13.99
N ARG A 96 5.29 7.31 14.47
CA ARG A 96 4.75 5.97 14.76
C ARG A 96 4.77 5.03 13.56
N VAL A 97 4.44 5.52 12.39
CA VAL A 97 4.40 4.74 11.15
C VAL A 97 5.71 4.81 10.37
N GLY A 98 6.45 5.91 10.51
CA GLY A 98 7.68 6.18 9.78
C GLY A 98 8.89 5.39 10.28
N LEU A 99 8.98 5.12 11.57
CA LEU A 99 10.05 4.29 12.14
C LEU A 99 9.56 2.86 12.44
N PRO A 100 10.39 1.84 12.24
CA PRO A 100 10.14 0.49 12.70
C PRO A 100 9.91 0.42 14.22
N SER A 101 9.12 -0.55 14.68
CA SER A 101 8.73 -0.66 16.09
C SER A 101 9.92 -0.81 17.05
N LEU A 102 10.92 -1.64 16.67
CA LEU A 102 12.11 -1.87 17.50
C LEU A 102 13.06 -0.67 17.57
N MET A 103 12.84 0.37 16.77
CA MET A 103 13.57 1.64 16.86
C MET A 103 12.88 2.67 17.78
N LYS A 104 11.78 2.29 18.39
CA LYS A 104 10.99 3.13 19.30
C LYS A 104 10.75 2.40 20.62
N PRO A 105 11.81 1.86 21.28
CA PRO A 105 11.64 1.29 22.60
C PRO A 105 11.02 2.32 23.56
N SER A 106 10.26 1.82 24.52
CA SER A 106 9.73 2.59 25.64
C SER A 106 9.75 1.70 26.87
N GLY A 107 10.13 2.24 28.03
CA GLY A 107 10.20 1.49 29.28
C GLY A 107 9.72 2.34 30.45
N ASP A 108 9.35 1.68 31.55
CA ASP A 108 9.00 2.39 32.79
C ASP A 108 10.24 2.70 33.64
N THR A 109 11.38 2.05 33.32
CA THR A 109 12.70 2.34 33.91
C THR A 109 13.73 2.56 32.80
N GLU A 110 14.89 3.15 33.16
CA GLU A 110 15.99 3.32 32.19
C GLU A 110 16.63 1.96 31.80
N GLU A 111 16.63 1.00 32.73
CA GLU A 111 17.14 -0.36 32.50
C GLU A 111 16.26 -1.10 31.48
N GLU A 112 14.95 -1.15 31.69
CA GLU A 112 13.99 -1.74 30.72
C GLU A 112 14.12 -1.09 29.33
N PHE A 113 14.18 0.25 29.27
CA PHE A 113 14.37 0.95 28.02
C PHE A 113 15.67 0.54 27.32
N THR A 114 16.75 0.32 28.07
CA THR A 114 18.06 -0.09 27.54
C THR A 114 18.06 -1.53 27.06
N GLU A 115 17.37 -2.43 27.77
CA GLU A 115 17.20 -3.84 27.36
C GLU A 115 16.39 -3.97 26.07
N GLU A 116 15.39 -3.11 25.86
CA GLU A 116 14.58 -3.08 24.64
C GLU A 116 15.27 -2.37 23.46
N GLU A 117 16.43 -1.72 23.66
CA GLU A 117 17.15 -1.06 22.58
C GLU A 117 17.61 -2.06 21.53
N PHE A 118 17.23 -1.78 20.27
CA PHE A 118 17.56 -2.67 19.16
C PHE A 118 19.07 -2.71 18.89
N ARG A 119 19.62 -3.92 18.87
CA ARG A 119 21.00 -4.18 18.45
C ARG A 119 20.98 -5.03 17.17
N PRO A 120 21.60 -4.56 16.08
CA PRO A 120 21.77 -5.36 14.86
C PRO A 120 22.46 -6.69 15.17
N ARG A 121 22.16 -7.71 14.39
CA ARG A 121 22.92 -8.96 14.45
C ARG A 121 24.30 -8.72 13.86
N THR A 122 25.30 -9.11 14.61
CA THR A 122 26.67 -9.23 14.12
C THR A 122 26.88 -10.62 13.53
N GLU A 123 27.73 -10.70 12.53
CA GLU A 123 28.25 -11.95 11.99
C GLU A 123 29.75 -11.92 12.18
N CYS A 124 30.34 -13.03 12.62
CA CYS A 124 31.76 -13.13 12.76
C CYS A 124 32.38 -13.35 11.39
N TYR A 125 33.38 -12.55 11.06
CA TYR A 125 34.18 -12.63 9.85
C TYR A 125 35.60 -13.07 10.20
N VAL A 126 36.18 -13.87 9.34
CA VAL A 126 37.60 -14.33 9.47
C VAL A 126 38.42 -13.85 8.29
N ALA A 127 39.66 -13.57 8.56
CA ALA A 127 40.68 -13.27 7.55
C ALA A 127 42.02 -13.88 7.96
N LEU A 128 42.97 -13.95 7.02
CA LEU A 128 44.35 -14.27 7.35
C LEU A 128 44.92 -13.33 8.40
N ALA A 129 45.68 -13.86 9.33
CA ALA A 129 46.41 -13.01 10.27
C ALA A 129 47.43 -12.14 9.52
N PRO A 130 47.64 -10.86 9.92
CA PRO A 130 48.58 -9.95 9.21
C PRO A 130 49.98 -10.52 8.98
N GLY A 131 50.44 -11.41 9.85
CA GLY A 131 51.72 -12.08 9.71
C GLY A 131 51.79 -13.15 8.62
N LEU A 132 50.67 -13.59 8.05
CA LEU A 132 50.58 -14.59 6.98
C LEU A 132 50.41 -13.97 5.58
N HIS A 133 50.44 -12.65 5.45
CA HIS A 133 50.52 -12.00 4.15
C HIS A 133 51.94 -12.10 3.51
N ASP A 134 52.92 -12.57 4.29
CA ASP A 134 54.24 -12.97 3.80
C ASP A 134 54.19 -14.39 3.23
N GLU A 135 54.56 -14.55 1.93
CA GLU A 135 54.47 -15.84 1.22
C GLU A 135 55.26 -16.94 1.91
N GLY A 136 56.41 -16.63 2.49
CA GLY A 136 57.27 -17.60 3.17
C GLY A 136 56.60 -18.15 4.44
N ARG A 137 56.01 -17.29 5.24
CA ARG A 137 55.29 -17.68 6.47
C ARG A 137 53.98 -18.42 6.16
N LEU A 138 53.32 -18.05 5.09
CA LEU A 138 52.10 -18.75 4.65
C LEU A 138 52.46 -20.17 4.17
N HIS A 139 53.52 -20.32 3.42
CA HIS A 139 54.02 -21.63 2.97
C HIS A 139 54.42 -22.53 4.14
N GLU A 140 55.14 -21.98 5.12
CA GLU A 140 55.46 -22.71 6.37
C GLU A 140 54.21 -23.15 7.16
N ALA A 141 53.19 -22.33 7.18
CA ALA A 141 51.89 -22.67 7.82
C ALA A 141 51.18 -23.82 7.06
N PHE A 142 51.22 -23.82 5.73
CA PHE A 142 50.69 -24.89 4.91
C PHE A 142 51.44 -26.21 5.11
N GLU A 143 52.73 -26.22 5.10
CA GLU A 143 53.54 -27.43 5.35
C GLU A 143 53.26 -28.05 6.72
N LYS A 144 53.08 -27.23 7.77
CA LYS A 144 52.75 -27.69 9.12
C LYS A 144 51.36 -28.29 9.22
N LEU A 145 50.40 -27.86 8.39
CA LEU A 145 49.03 -28.31 8.45
C LEU A 145 48.71 -29.46 7.51
N GLU A 146 49.35 -29.56 6.36
CA GLU A 146 49.07 -30.52 5.29
C GLU A 146 48.94 -31.96 5.78
N ARG A 147 49.92 -32.46 6.58
CA ARG A 147 49.93 -33.84 7.07
C ARG A 147 49.21 -34.03 8.43
N ARG A 148 49.10 -32.97 9.23
CA ARG A 148 48.66 -33.06 10.63
C ARG A 148 47.23 -32.64 10.85
N ALA A 149 46.68 -31.76 9.97
CA ALA A 149 45.36 -31.19 10.13
C ALA A 149 44.75 -30.80 8.78
N PRO A 150 44.36 -31.79 7.93
CA PRO A 150 43.88 -31.52 6.54
C PRO A 150 42.72 -30.51 6.46
N ARG A 151 41.77 -30.58 7.37
CA ARG A 151 40.64 -29.61 7.39
C ARG A 151 41.05 -28.18 7.74
N GLN A 152 42.11 -28.02 8.57
CA GLN A 152 42.67 -26.70 8.85
C GLN A 152 43.46 -26.17 7.65
N TYR A 153 44.13 -27.06 6.93
CA TYR A 153 44.81 -26.75 5.68
C TYR A 153 43.81 -26.22 4.61
N GLU A 154 42.72 -26.96 4.37
CA GLU A 154 41.70 -26.60 3.43
C GLU A 154 41.08 -25.22 3.76
N ALA A 155 40.73 -24.97 5.05
CA ALA A 155 40.17 -23.71 5.50
C ALA A 155 41.20 -22.54 5.32
N LEU A 156 42.46 -22.77 5.61
CA LEU A 156 43.51 -21.74 5.42
C LEU A 156 43.77 -21.45 3.93
N LEU A 157 43.71 -22.48 3.07
CA LEU A 157 43.85 -22.35 1.62
C LEU A 157 42.71 -21.50 1.01
N GLU A 158 41.47 -21.74 1.46
CA GLU A 158 40.29 -20.93 1.03
C GLU A 158 40.47 -19.46 1.42
N LEU A 159 40.89 -19.20 2.67
CA LEU A 159 41.11 -17.84 3.15
C LEU A 159 42.28 -17.15 2.41
N ALA A 160 43.31 -17.91 2.04
CA ALA A 160 44.42 -17.38 1.25
C ALA A 160 44.01 -17.07 -0.21
N SER A 161 43.08 -17.85 -0.78
CA SER A 161 42.59 -17.63 -2.15
C SER A 161 41.63 -16.44 -2.27
N ALA A 162 41.11 -15.94 -1.18
CA ALA A 162 40.17 -14.79 -1.16
C ALA A 162 40.90 -13.44 -1.35
N GLY A 163 42.23 -13.39 -1.20
CA GLY A 163 43.06 -12.18 -1.39
C GLY A 163 43.43 -11.44 -0.10
N ASP A 164 44.44 -10.57 -0.21
CA ASP A 164 45.02 -9.85 0.92
C ASP A 164 44.02 -8.88 1.56
N GLY A 165 43.68 -9.16 2.81
CA GLY A 165 42.79 -8.31 3.63
C GLY A 165 41.29 -8.56 3.45
N GLU A 166 40.90 -9.47 2.57
CA GLU A 166 39.48 -9.86 2.45
C GLU A 166 39.03 -10.67 3.68
N ARG A 167 37.84 -10.35 4.18
CA ARG A 167 37.23 -11.01 5.35
C ARG A 167 36.03 -11.80 4.94
N ILE A 168 36.02 -13.11 5.16
CA ILE A 168 34.93 -14.01 4.80
C ILE A 168 34.05 -14.29 6.03
N PRO A 169 32.71 -14.31 5.90
CA PRO A 169 31.83 -14.74 6.99
C PRO A 169 32.16 -16.17 7.45
N THR A 170 32.31 -16.37 8.75
CA THR A 170 32.62 -17.72 9.33
C THR A 170 31.58 -18.76 8.93
N GLY A 171 30.30 -18.39 8.86
CA GLY A 171 29.21 -19.27 8.41
C GLY A 171 29.33 -19.68 6.95
N GLU A 172 29.95 -18.85 6.10
CA GLU A 172 30.19 -19.17 4.69
C GLU A 172 31.36 -20.13 4.54
N VAL A 173 32.46 -19.88 5.22
CA VAL A 173 33.62 -20.79 5.27
C VAL A 173 33.21 -22.15 5.80
N ALA A 174 32.49 -22.19 6.93
CA ALA A 174 32.02 -23.42 7.52
C ALA A 174 31.04 -24.19 6.59
N ARG A 175 30.18 -23.51 5.85
CA ARG A 175 29.25 -24.16 4.92
C ARG A 175 29.95 -24.72 3.68
N ARG A 176 30.89 -23.99 3.10
CA ARG A 176 31.58 -24.41 1.89
C ARG A 176 32.51 -25.60 2.14
N LEU A 177 33.26 -25.58 3.25
CA LEU A 177 34.37 -26.52 3.46
C LEU A 177 34.12 -27.57 4.57
N LEU A 178 33.42 -27.20 5.64
CA LEU A 178 33.49 -27.94 6.90
C LEU A 178 32.13 -28.49 7.36
N ARG A 179 31.10 -28.43 6.55
CA ARG A 179 29.74 -28.87 6.92
C ARG A 179 29.30 -28.37 8.32
N ALA A 180 29.54 -27.08 8.57
CA ALA A 180 29.22 -26.35 9.79
C ALA A 180 30.12 -26.64 11.01
N ASP A 181 31.37 -27.05 10.81
CA ASP A 181 32.34 -27.26 11.90
C ASP A 181 33.17 -26.00 12.21
N TYR A 182 32.72 -25.23 13.22
CA TYR A 182 33.42 -24.03 13.69
C TYR A 182 34.69 -24.33 14.50
N ALA A 183 34.90 -25.58 14.99
CA ALA A 183 36.06 -25.94 15.79
C ALA A 183 37.38 -25.78 15.02
N VAL A 184 37.35 -25.97 13.70
CA VAL A 184 38.51 -25.77 12.80
C VAL A 184 38.94 -24.32 12.76
N LEU A 185 37.98 -23.38 12.63
CA LEU A 185 38.27 -21.93 12.62
C LEU A 185 38.85 -21.46 13.96
N HIS A 186 38.23 -21.89 15.08
CA HIS A 186 38.78 -21.61 16.41
C HIS A 186 40.19 -22.19 16.65
N ALA A 187 40.49 -23.36 16.05
CA ALA A 187 41.84 -23.93 16.14
C ALA A 187 42.86 -23.15 15.34
N LEU A 188 42.52 -22.63 14.15
CA LEU A 188 43.37 -21.74 13.35
C LEU A 188 43.58 -20.39 14.04
N GLU A 189 42.55 -19.83 14.66
CA GLU A 189 42.65 -18.59 15.42
C GLU A 189 43.58 -18.72 16.62
N ARG A 190 43.46 -19.80 17.40
CA ARG A 190 44.39 -20.10 18.51
C ARG A 190 45.87 -20.29 18.07
N LYS A 191 46.10 -20.74 16.84
CA LYS A 191 47.42 -20.85 16.26
C LYS A 191 47.93 -19.54 15.70
N GLY A 192 47.15 -18.48 15.70
CA GLY A 192 47.50 -17.19 15.16
C GLY A 192 47.55 -17.13 13.63
N TYR A 193 46.89 -18.08 12.95
CA TYR A 193 46.85 -18.11 11.48
C TYR A 193 45.72 -17.29 10.89
N ILE A 194 44.63 -17.08 11.65
CA ILE A 194 43.50 -16.23 11.26
C ILE A 194 43.18 -15.26 12.38
N VAL A 195 42.51 -14.19 12.02
CA VAL A 195 41.87 -13.22 12.96
C VAL A 195 40.39 -13.15 12.71
N SER A 196 39.64 -13.14 13.78
CA SER A 196 38.17 -12.96 13.73
C SER A 196 37.79 -11.54 14.13
N ALA A 197 36.70 -11.02 13.54
CA ALA A 197 36.11 -9.76 13.93
C ALA A 197 34.59 -9.82 13.76
N GLU A 198 33.86 -9.38 14.75
CA GLU A 198 32.42 -9.21 14.61
C GLU A 198 32.10 -7.95 13.80
N ARG A 199 31.27 -8.10 12.78
CA ARG A 199 30.75 -7.00 11.96
C ARG A 199 29.26 -7.19 11.73
N GLU A 200 28.56 -6.09 11.51
CA GLU A 200 27.20 -6.16 11.00
C GLU A 200 27.21 -6.84 9.62
N ARG A 201 26.23 -7.72 9.39
CA ARG A 201 26.10 -8.46 8.13
C ARG A 201 25.99 -7.49 6.96
N THR A 202 27.00 -7.44 6.11
CA THR A 202 26.99 -6.65 4.86
C THR A 202 26.46 -7.53 3.72
N VAL A 203 25.52 -6.98 2.95
CA VAL A 203 25.07 -7.61 1.70
C VAL A 203 25.97 -7.07 0.60
N GLU A 204 26.81 -7.93 0.02
CA GLU A 204 27.63 -7.55 -1.14
C GLU A 204 26.72 -7.19 -2.32
N ARG A 205 27.04 -6.09 -2.97
CA ARG A 205 26.32 -5.60 -4.16
C ARG A 205 27.02 -6.12 -5.41
N GLY A 206 26.33 -6.96 -6.17
CA GLY A 206 26.80 -7.41 -7.48
C GLY A 206 27.03 -6.25 -8.46
N GLY A 207 27.78 -6.52 -9.53
CA GLY A 207 28.26 -5.54 -10.53
C GLY A 207 27.16 -4.68 -11.18
N SER A 208 27.58 -3.70 -11.98
CA SER A 208 26.75 -2.64 -12.55
C SER A 208 26.02 -2.98 -13.86
N ALA A 209 26.29 -4.12 -14.48
CA ALA A 209 25.69 -4.51 -15.75
C ALA A 209 24.40 -5.31 -15.51
N PHE A 210 23.25 -4.74 -15.93
CA PHE A 210 21.94 -5.39 -15.85
C PHE A 210 21.58 -6.05 -17.17
N ARG A 211 21.04 -7.27 -17.13
CA ARG A 211 20.48 -7.93 -18.32
C ARG A 211 19.01 -7.51 -18.46
N LEU A 212 18.80 -6.45 -19.23
CA LEU A 212 17.46 -5.88 -19.43
C LEU A 212 16.66 -6.68 -20.47
N PRO A 213 15.30 -6.77 -20.33
CA PRO A 213 14.44 -7.33 -21.36
C PRO A 213 14.44 -6.42 -22.60
N GLU A 214 14.26 -7.03 -23.77
CA GLU A 214 14.05 -6.27 -25.00
C GLU A 214 12.69 -5.56 -25.00
N LEU A 215 12.66 -4.32 -25.46
CA LEU A 215 11.46 -3.53 -25.58
C LEU A 215 10.86 -3.65 -26.98
N THR A 216 9.55 -3.73 -27.06
CA THR A 216 8.84 -3.53 -28.31
C THR A 216 8.97 -2.09 -28.80
N PRO A 217 8.72 -1.80 -30.10
CA PRO A 217 8.73 -0.43 -30.61
C PRO A 217 7.82 0.52 -29.84
N ALA A 218 6.62 0.07 -29.44
CA ALA A 218 5.67 0.85 -28.65
C ALA A 218 6.18 1.15 -27.23
N GLN A 219 6.82 0.17 -26.57
CA GLN A 219 7.44 0.34 -25.26
C GLN A 219 8.64 1.29 -25.32
N LEU A 220 9.46 1.18 -26.37
CA LEU A 220 10.59 2.08 -26.57
C LEU A 220 10.11 3.54 -26.79
N ALA A 221 9.10 3.74 -27.62
CA ALA A 221 8.50 5.06 -27.83
C ALA A 221 7.92 5.65 -26.54
N ALA A 222 7.24 4.83 -25.73
CA ALA A 222 6.74 5.27 -24.42
C ALA A 222 7.88 5.63 -23.45
N LEU A 223 8.98 4.87 -23.43
CA LEU A 223 10.17 5.15 -22.62
C LEU A 223 10.81 6.49 -23.02
N GLU A 224 10.99 6.73 -24.31
CA GLU A 224 11.53 8.00 -24.83
C GLU A 224 10.63 9.18 -24.52
N SER A 225 9.32 9.03 -24.69
CA SER A 225 8.33 10.01 -24.29
C SER A 225 8.46 10.36 -22.80
N LEU A 226 8.55 9.35 -21.90
CA LEU A 226 8.72 9.57 -20.46
C LEU A 226 10.01 10.32 -20.14
N ARG A 227 11.14 9.98 -20.78
CA ARG A 227 12.42 10.71 -20.62
C ARG A 227 12.29 12.19 -20.98
N GLY A 228 11.65 12.49 -22.12
CA GLY A 228 11.39 13.86 -22.55
C GLY A 228 10.47 14.63 -21.59
N GLN A 229 9.48 13.96 -21.03
CA GLN A 229 8.54 14.57 -20.10
C GLN A 229 9.16 14.80 -18.71
N PHE A 230 9.97 13.89 -18.21
CA PHE A 230 10.68 14.05 -16.94
C PHE A 230 11.72 15.17 -16.93
N ALA A 231 12.19 15.62 -18.09
CA ALA A 231 13.00 16.84 -18.19
C ALA A 231 12.24 18.10 -17.77
N ARG A 232 10.91 18.12 -17.91
CA ARG A 232 10.06 19.30 -17.69
C ARG A 232 9.06 19.15 -16.55
N LYS A 233 8.69 17.93 -16.18
CA LYS A 233 7.60 17.62 -15.24
C LYS A 233 8.06 16.72 -14.10
N PRO A 234 7.63 16.95 -12.86
CA PRO A 234 8.04 16.16 -11.70
C PRO A 234 7.38 14.77 -11.66
N ALA A 235 6.26 14.60 -12.36
CA ALA A 235 5.51 13.34 -12.41
C ALA A 235 4.98 13.08 -13.82
N ALA A 236 4.81 11.79 -14.17
CA ALA A 236 4.20 11.34 -15.40
C ALA A 236 3.28 10.15 -15.15
N LEU A 237 2.22 10.05 -15.96
CA LEU A 237 1.36 8.87 -16.04
C LEU A 237 1.82 8.01 -17.22
N LEU A 238 2.07 6.73 -16.97
CA LEU A 238 2.14 5.69 -18.00
C LEU A 238 0.78 4.97 -18.04
N HIS A 239 -0.07 5.39 -18.97
CA HIS A 239 -1.35 4.76 -19.25
C HIS A 239 -1.15 3.62 -20.23
N GLY A 240 -1.25 2.39 -19.76
CA GLY A 240 -1.05 1.22 -20.62
C GLY A 240 -2.07 0.15 -20.31
N ILE A 241 -2.71 -0.39 -21.34
CA ILE A 241 -3.70 -1.45 -21.19
C ILE A 241 -3.13 -2.65 -20.45
N THR A 242 -4.00 -3.50 -19.89
CA THR A 242 -3.55 -4.72 -19.19
C THR A 242 -2.77 -5.62 -20.15
N GLY A 243 -1.58 -6.06 -19.76
CA GLY A 243 -0.70 -6.87 -20.60
C GLY A 243 0.13 -6.09 -21.62
N SER A 244 0.17 -4.76 -21.57
CA SER A 244 1.02 -3.93 -22.48
C SER A 244 2.51 -3.93 -22.13
N GLY A 245 2.90 -4.55 -21.01
CA GLY A 245 4.30 -4.57 -20.58
C GLY A 245 4.78 -3.27 -19.94
N LYS A 246 3.95 -2.60 -19.14
CA LYS A 246 4.37 -1.43 -18.34
C LYS A 246 5.60 -1.72 -17.49
N THR A 247 5.69 -2.93 -16.95
CA THR A 247 6.79 -3.35 -16.08
C THR A 247 8.14 -3.32 -16.80
N GLU A 248 8.19 -3.66 -18.09
CA GLU A 248 9.39 -3.59 -18.92
C GLU A 248 9.90 -2.15 -19.01
N VAL A 249 9.00 -1.19 -19.21
CA VAL A 249 9.35 0.24 -19.23
C VAL A 249 9.87 0.69 -17.85
N TYR A 250 9.26 0.21 -16.75
CA TYR A 250 9.77 0.51 -15.40
C TYR A 250 11.18 -0.01 -15.21
N ILE A 251 11.46 -1.26 -15.61
CA ILE A 251 12.77 -1.91 -15.48
C ILE A 251 13.86 -1.07 -16.15
N HIS A 252 13.62 -0.53 -17.34
CA HIS A 252 14.58 0.30 -18.04
C HIS A 252 14.86 1.62 -17.31
N LEU A 253 13.80 2.33 -16.85
CA LEU A 253 13.96 3.56 -16.06
C LEU A 253 14.68 3.32 -14.73
N ILE A 254 14.37 2.21 -14.06
CA ILE A 254 15.03 1.80 -12.81
C ILE A 254 16.52 1.56 -13.07
N ALA A 255 16.86 0.80 -14.12
CA ALA A 255 18.25 0.51 -14.48
C ALA A 255 19.06 1.79 -14.73
N GLU A 256 18.50 2.77 -15.44
CA GLU A 256 19.15 4.04 -15.70
C GLU A 256 19.48 4.83 -14.42
N VAL A 257 18.55 4.84 -13.47
CA VAL A 257 18.76 5.53 -12.19
C VAL A 257 19.81 4.82 -11.34
N LEU A 258 19.73 3.49 -11.26
CA LEU A 258 20.69 2.68 -10.50
C LEU A 258 22.10 2.75 -11.07
N ALA A 259 22.24 2.81 -12.41
CA ALA A 259 23.53 2.97 -13.07
C ALA A 259 24.22 4.30 -12.72
N ARG A 260 23.44 5.34 -12.40
CA ARG A 260 23.94 6.65 -11.94
C ARG A 260 24.11 6.73 -10.41
N GLY A 261 23.92 5.62 -9.69
CA GLY A 261 24.01 5.55 -8.23
C GLY A 261 22.85 6.25 -7.51
N GLY A 262 21.71 6.48 -8.18
CA GLY A 262 20.48 6.98 -7.58
C GLY A 262 19.69 5.86 -6.91
N ASP A 263 18.83 6.22 -5.94
CA ASP A 263 17.92 5.30 -5.30
C ASP A 263 16.58 5.26 -6.03
N VAL A 264 15.96 4.08 -6.01
CA VAL A 264 14.65 3.85 -6.61
C VAL A 264 13.70 3.23 -5.59
N LEU A 265 12.46 3.72 -5.56
CA LEU A 265 11.35 3.13 -4.83
C LEU A 265 10.27 2.67 -5.81
N LEU A 266 10.01 1.37 -5.89
CA LEU A 266 8.87 0.80 -6.58
C LEU A 266 7.78 0.48 -5.56
N LEU A 267 6.68 1.23 -5.61
CA LEU A 267 5.49 0.98 -4.81
C LEU A 267 4.53 0.11 -5.59
N VAL A 268 4.08 -0.97 -4.94
CA VAL A 268 3.07 -1.89 -5.48
C VAL A 268 1.94 -2.08 -4.46
N PRO A 269 0.70 -2.39 -4.88
CA PRO A 269 -0.36 -2.79 -3.97
C PRO A 269 0.06 -4.00 -3.11
N GLU A 270 -0.38 -4.05 -1.85
CA GLU A 270 0.07 -5.09 -0.90
C GLU A 270 -0.18 -6.52 -1.41
N ILE A 271 -1.28 -6.73 -2.14
CA ILE A 271 -1.63 -8.03 -2.74
C ILE A 271 -0.76 -8.34 -3.98
N ALA A 272 -0.29 -7.30 -4.69
CA ALA A 272 0.55 -7.46 -5.88
C ALA A 272 2.03 -7.71 -5.58
N LEU A 273 2.47 -7.52 -4.33
CA LEU A 273 3.83 -7.85 -3.90
C LEU A 273 3.96 -9.37 -3.71
N THR A 274 4.09 -10.06 -4.83
CA THR A 274 4.24 -11.52 -4.87
C THR A 274 5.71 -11.93 -4.91
N ALA A 275 5.99 -13.18 -4.54
CA ALA A 275 7.33 -13.76 -4.70
C ALA A 275 7.79 -13.69 -6.15
N GLN A 276 6.91 -13.91 -7.12
CA GLN A 276 7.20 -13.83 -8.56
C GLN A 276 7.71 -12.45 -9.00
N LEU A 277 7.10 -11.36 -8.49
CA LEU A 277 7.57 -10.00 -8.81
C LEU A 277 8.96 -9.76 -8.21
N ILE A 278 9.18 -10.17 -6.96
CA ILE A 278 10.47 -10.03 -6.29
C ILE A 278 11.55 -10.81 -7.03
N GLU A 279 11.31 -12.10 -7.31
CA GLU A 279 12.24 -12.97 -8.06
C GLU A 279 12.54 -12.42 -9.46
N ARG A 280 11.55 -11.84 -10.13
CA ARG A 280 11.74 -11.20 -11.43
C ARG A 280 12.69 -10.01 -11.32
N MET A 281 12.51 -9.16 -10.31
CA MET A 281 13.39 -8.01 -10.06
C MET A 281 14.78 -8.47 -9.63
N GLU A 282 14.90 -9.47 -8.77
CA GLU A 282 16.18 -10.04 -8.32
C GLU A 282 16.98 -10.68 -9.47
N ARG A 283 16.31 -11.33 -10.43
CA ARG A 283 16.97 -11.85 -11.65
C ARG A 283 17.64 -10.76 -12.48
N ILE A 284 17.11 -9.55 -12.48
CA ILE A 284 17.61 -8.42 -13.29
C ILE A 284 18.61 -7.59 -12.49
N PHE A 285 18.28 -7.25 -11.25
CA PHE A 285 19.01 -6.28 -10.44
C PHE A 285 19.83 -6.92 -9.30
N GLY A 286 19.75 -8.25 -9.15
CA GLY A 286 20.52 -9.01 -8.16
C GLY A 286 20.22 -8.58 -6.72
N SER A 287 21.26 -8.55 -5.92
CA SER A 287 21.23 -8.20 -4.49
C SER A 287 20.86 -6.74 -4.19
N ARG A 288 20.70 -5.89 -5.20
CA ARG A 288 20.23 -4.50 -5.02
C ARG A 288 18.75 -4.41 -4.67
N VAL A 289 17.97 -5.44 -4.98
CA VAL A 289 16.53 -5.49 -4.66
C VAL A 289 16.34 -5.66 -3.17
N THR A 290 15.59 -4.75 -2.57
CA THR A 290 15.24 -4.78 -1.15
C THR A 290 13.73 -4.84 -1.02
N PRO A 291 13.13 -6.02 -0.78
CA PRO A 291 11.69 -6.13 -0.49
C PRO A 291 11.37 -5.51 0.87
N TYR A 292 10.26 -4.72 0.94
CA TYR A 292 9.81 -4.12 2.19
C TYR A 292 8.29 -4.12 2.32
N HIS A 293 7.75 -4.91 3.26
CA HIS A 293 6.31 -5.10 3.45
C HIS A 293 5.93 -5.44 4.89
N SER A 294 4.63 -5.43 5.19
CA SER A 294 4.09 -5.67 6.54
C SER A 294 4.37 -7.06 7.11
N LYS A 295 4.55 -8.07 6.26
CA LYS A 295 4.84 -9.47 6.64
C LYS A 295 6.30 -9.71 7.08
N LEU A 296 7.21 -8.77 6.82
CA LEU A 296 8.58 -8.84 7.34
C LEU A 296 8.56 -8.76 8.86
N THR A 297 9.42 -9.53 9.53
CA THR A 297 9.60 -9.43 10.97
C THR A 297 10.04 -8.02 11.37
N ASN A 298 9.66 -7.57 12.56
CA ASN A 298 10.06 -6.25 13.07
C ASN A 298 11.58 -6.08 13.05
N ARG A 299 12.32 -7.15 13.37
CA ARG A 299 13.79 -7.15 13.32
C ARG A 299 14.29 -6.86 11.90
N ARG A 300 13.82 -7.62 10.89
CA ARG A 300 14.25 -7.42 9.50
C ARG A 300 13.87 -6.04 8.96
N ARG A 301 12.71 -5.51 9.34
CA ARG A 301 12.31 -4.13 8.99
C ARG A 301 13.27 -3.10 9.58
N THR A 302 13.70 -3.30 10.82
CA THR A 302 14.65 -2.41 11.51
C THR A 302 16.05 -2.50 10.90
N GLU A 303 16.55 -3.70 10.64
CA GLU A 303 17.83 -3.92 9.97
C GLU A 303 17.86 -3.26 8.58
N THR A 304 16.78 -3.42 7.81
CA THR A 304 16.62 -2.76 6.50
C THR A 304 16.65 -1.24 6.63
N TYR A 305 15.91 -0.68 7.58
CA TYR A 305 15.90 0.77 7.81
C TYR A 305 17.30 1.31 8.14
N LEU A 306 18.01 0.70 9.09
CA LEU A 306 19.36 1.12 9.49
C LEU A 306 20.36 0.96 8.35
N ARG A 307 20.27 -0.13 7.58
CA ARG A 307 21.11 -0.34 6.40
C ARG A 307 20.90 0.77 5.35
N LEU A 308 19.65 1.07 5.01
CA LEU A 308 19.31 2.14 4.06
C LEU A 308 19.75 3.52 4.58
N ASN A 309 19.62 3.76 5.88
CA ASN A 309 20.07 5.02 6.49
C ASN A 309 21.60 5.23 6.39
N ARG A 310 22.39 4.16 6.37
CA ARG A 310 23.86 4.19 6.19
C ARG A 310 24.28 4.18 4.73
N SER A 311 23.38 3.83 3.82
CA SER A 311 23.67 3.71 2.39
C SER A 311 24.07 5.05 1.77
N GLN A 312 24.95 4.99 0.78
CA GLN A 312 25.41 6.15 0.00
C GLN A 312 24.67 6.29 -1.35
N GLY A 313 23.66 5.48 -1.59
CA GLY A 313 22.85 5.47 -2.81
C GLY A 313 22.94 4.16 -3.61
N GLY A 314 22.22 4.09 -4.72
CA GLY A 314 22.13 2.90 -5.58
C GLY A 314 21.23 1.81 -4.98
N GLU A 315 20.27 2.17 -4.12
CA GLU A 315 19.31 1.28 -3.51
C GLU A 315 18.08 1.10 -4.40
N PHE A 316 17.61 -0.12 -4.50
CA PHE A 316 16.34 -0.42 -5.14
C PHE A 316 15.38 -1.09 -4.14
N VAL A 317 14.39 -0.35 -3.69
CA VAL A 317 13.36 -0.86 -2.78
C VAL A 317 12.10 -1.20 -3.56
N VAL A 318 11.61 -2.43 -3.40
CA VAL A 318 10.29 -2.87 -3.87
C VAL A 318 9.40 -3.03 -2.65
N GLY A 319 8.37 -2.21 -2.56
CA GLY A 319 7.60 -2.20 -1.33
C GLY A 319 6.15 -1.75 -1.47
N VAL A 320 5.44 -1.86 -0.35
CA VAL A 320 4.05 -1.44 -0.22
C VAL A 320 3.96 -0.03 0.37
N ARG A 321 2.74 0.44 0.62
CA ARG A 321 2.43 1.76 1.16
C ARG A 321 3.41 2.30 2.22
N SER A 322 3.80 1.47 3.20
CA SER A 322 4.68 1.92 4.30
C SER A 322 6.12 2.22 3.88
N SER A 323 6.55 1.76 2.71
CA SER A 323 7.92 1.96 2.21
C SER A 323 8.23 3.42 1.88
N ILE A 324 7.21 4.28 1.79
CA ILE A 324 7.36 5.72 1.55
C ILE A 324 8.16 6.45 2.66
N PHE A 325 8.29 5.84 3.85
CA PHE A 325 9.01 6.42 4.98
C PHE A 325 10.46 5.94 5.12
N LEU A 326 10.93 5.07 4.20
CA LEU A 326 12.29 4.55 4.26
C LEU A 326 13.35 5.64 3.98
N PRO A 327 14.52 5.57 4.62
CA PRO A 327 15.56 6.60 4.54
C PRO A 327 16.42 6.48 3.27
N LEU A 328 15.80 6.68 2.11
CA LEU A 328 16.50 6.74 0.82
C LEU A 328 17.19 8.10 0.67
N LYS A 329 18.52 8.12 0.57
CA LYS A 329 19.29 9.38 0.56
C LYS A 329 19.37 10.04 -0.81
N ARG A 330 19.45 9.25 -1.88
CA ARG A 330 19.61 9.72 -3.26
C ARG A 330 18.41 9.32 -4.13
N LEU A 331 17.20 9.48 -3.61
CA LEU A 331 15.98 9.12 -4.30
C LEU A 331 15.82 9.92 -5.60
N GLN A 332 15.86 9.25 -6.73
CA GLN A 332 15.71 9.87 -8.05
C GLN A 332 14.45 9.42 -8.79
N LEU A 333 13.92 8.24 -8.46
CA LEU A 333 12.71 7.71 -9.09
C LEU A 333 11.81 7.02 -8.06
N VAL A 334 10.53 7.40 -8.08
CA VAL A 334 9.46 6.62 -7.43
C VAL A 334 8.53 6.12 -8.51
N VAL A 335 8.37 4.82 -8.62
CA VAL A 335 7.37 4.18 -9.48
C VAL A 335 6.20 3.75 -8.61
N VAL A 336 4.99 4.11 -8.98
CA VAL A 336 3.75 3.67 -8.31
C VAL A 336 2.96 2.84 -9.32
N ASP A 337 3.04 1.53 -9.19
CA ASP A 337 2.29 0.62 -10.05
C ASP A 337 0.84 0.48 -9.58
N GLU A 338 -0.09 0.29 -10.52
CA GLU A 338 -1.54 0.30 -10.24
C GLU A 338 -1.94 1.49 -9.34
N GLU A 339 -1.57 2.72 -9.74
CA GLU A 339 -1.65 3.95 -8.93
C GLU A 339 -3.07 4.25 -8.41
N HIS A 340 -4.09 3.72 -9.07
CA HIS A 340 -5.51 3.84 -8.71
C HIS A 340 -5.90 2.99 -7.49
N ASP A 341 -5.01 2.09 -7.03
CA ASP A 341 -5.37 1.13 -5.99
C ASP A 341 -5.67 1.78 -4.64
N ALA A 342 -6.83 1.43 -4.06
CA ALA A 342 -7.26 1.97 -2.78
C ALA A 342 -6.35 1.58 -1.61
N SER A 343 -5.51 0.53 -1.73
CA SER A 343 -4.60 0.09 -0.66
C SER A 343 -3.47 1.07 -0.37
N TYR A 344 -3.21 2.01 -1.28
CA TYR A 344 -2.27 3.11 -1.04
C TYR A 344 -2.77 4.10 0.03
N LYS A 345 -4.07 4.15 0.30
CA LYS A 345 -4.63 4.96 1.39
C LYS A 345 -4.59 4.20 2.72
N GLN A 346 -4.01 4.81 3.75
CA GLN A 346 -4.09 4.32 5.13
C GLN A 346 -5.41 4.77 5.77
N ALA A 347 -6.23 3.80 6.21
CA ALA A 347 -7.48 4.12 6.89
C ALA A 347 -7.25 4.42 8.38
N ASP A 348 -6.46 3.59 9.07
CA ASP A 348 -6.15 3.69 10.50
C ASP A 348 -4.82 2.97 10.78
N PRO A 349 -4.01 3.44 11.75
CA PRO A 349 -4.11 4.70 12.52
C PRO A 349 -3.71 5.95 11.69
N ALA A 350 -3.75 7.12 12.33
CA ALA A 350 -3.12 8.33 11.78
C ALA A 350 -1.58 8.15 11.70
N PRO A 351 -0.95 8.80 10.68
CA PRO A 351 -1.48 9.60 9.59
C PRO A 351 -2.31 8.78 8.62
N ARG A 352 -3.46 9.32 8.18
CA ARG A 352 -4.32 8.69 7.16
C ARG A 352 -3.88 9.12 5.76
N TYR A 353 -2.61 8.85 5.45
CA TYR A 353 -1.96 9.28 4.21
C TYR A 353 -2.31 8.40 3.01
N ASN A 354 -2.14 8.94 1.81
CA ASN A 354 -2.15 8.18 0.57
C ASN A 354 -0.71 8.11 0.03
N ALA A 355 -0.15 6.91 -0.09
CA ALA A 355 1.25 6.72 -0.49
C ALA A 355 1.52 7.17 -1.92
N ARG A 356 0.55 7.05 -2.86
CA ARG A 356 0.65 7.59 -4.22
C ARG A 356 0.89 9.10 -4.20
N ASP A 357 0.08 9.84 -3.45
CA ASP A 357 0.17 11.29 -3.37
C ASP A 357 1.43 11.72 -2.60
N CYS A 358 1.77 10.99 -1.54
CA CYS A 358 3.03 11.13 -0.82
C CYS A 358 4.25 10.91 -1.72
N ALA A 359 4.21 9.93 -2.64
CA ALA A 359 5.29 9.64 -3.58
C ALA A 359 5.63 10.84 -4.45
N VAL A 360 4.62 11.55 -4.97
CA VAL A 360 4.82 12.76 -5.80
C VAL A 360 5.51 13.87 -5.01
N VAL A 361 5.11 14.08 -3.76
CA VAL A 361 5.72 15.10 -2.90
C VAL A 361 7.12 14.70 -2.46
N MET A 362 7.30 13.45 -2.04
CA MET A 362 8.59 12.90 -1.65
C MET A 362 9.61 13.03 -2.79
N ALA A 363 9.30 12.51 -3.98
CA ALA A 363 10.20 12.62 -5.13
C ALA A 363 10.59 14.08 -5.42
N ARG A 364 9.64 15.01 -5.35
CA ARG A 364 9.91 16.43 -5.53
C ARG A 364 10.88 17.02 -4.48
N LEU A 365 10.73 16.64 -3.21
CA LEU A 365 11.62 17.09 -2.12
C LEU A 365 13.06 16.60 -2.30
N TRP A 366 13.24 15.42 -2.93
CA TRP A 366 14.57 14.87 -3.27
C TRP A 366 15.09 15.33 -4.64
N GLY A 367 14.32 16.10 -5.40
CA GLY A 367 14.66 16.49 -6.78
C GLY A 367 14.48 15.35 -7.80
N GLY A 368 13.87 14.24 -7.38
CA GLY A 368 13.59 13.07 -8.22
C GLY A 368 12.31 13.21 -9.05
N ARG A 369 11.86 12.09 -9.62
CA ARG A 369 10.69 11.97 -10.49
C ARG A 369 9.74 10.89 -10.00
N THR A 370 8.44 11.04 -10.33
CA THR A 370 7.43 10.02 -10.03
C THR A 370 6.81 9.50 -11.32
N LEU A 371 6.82 8.19 -11.49
CA LEU A 371 6.07 7.49 -12.53
C LEU A 371 4.83 6.83 -11.92
N LEU A 372 3.66 7.20 -12.39
CA LEU A 372 2.38 6.60 -12.03
C LEU A 372 1.97 5.65 -13.15
N GLY A 373 1.83 4.37 -12.88
CA GLY A 373 1.44 3.37 -13.87
C GLY A 373 0.06 2.80 -13.62
N SER A 374 -0.77 2.75 -14.65
CA SER A 374 -2.09 2.13 -14.57
C SER A 374 -2.68 1.81 -15.94
N ALA A 375 -3.51 0.77 -16.00
CA ALA A 375 -4.39 0.50 -17.14
C ALA A 375 -5.69 1.31 -17.06
N THR A 376 -6.11 1.61 -15.85
CA THR A 376 -7.34 2.33 -15.52
C THR A 376 -7.04 3.40 -14.46
N PRO A 377 -6.36 4.49 -14.85
CA PRO A 377 -5.91 5.52 -13.91
C PRO A 377 -7.03 6.05 -13.01
N SER A 378 -6.67 6.59 -11.84
CA SER A 378 -7.62 7.38 -11.06
C SER A 378 -7.98 8.66 -11.79
N LEU A 379 -9.22 9.12 -11.66
CA LEU A 379 -9.68 10.33 -12.35
C LEU A 379 -8.88 11.57 -11.93
N GLU A 380 -8.38 11.60 -10.70
CA GLU A 380 -7.49 12.65 -10.21
C GLU A 380 -6.15 12.67 -10.98
N THR A 381 -5.55 11.51 -11.21
CA THR A 381 -4.32 11.38 -12.00
C THR A 381 -4.58 11.67 -13.48
N TRP A 382 -5.71 11.20 -14.02
CA TRP A 382 -6.12 11.43 -15.40
C TRP A 382 -6.27 12.93 -15.71
N VAL A 383 -6.97 13.67 -14.84
CA VAL A 383 -7.12 15.13 -14.99
C VAL A 383 -5.77 15.86 -14.85
N ASN A 384 -4.90 15.44 -13.92
CA ASN A 384 -3.57 16.02 -13.80
C ASN A 384 -2.70 15.78 -15.04
N ALA A 385 -2.84 14.64 -15.71
CA ALA A 385 -2.16 14.35 -16.96
C ALA A 385 -2.76 15.15 -18.13
N GLY A 386 -4.09 15.19 -18.26
CA GLY A 386 -4.81 15.92 -19.31
C GLY A 386 -4.63 17.45 -19.24
N SER A 387 -4.53 18.01 -18.03
CA SER A 387 -4.23 19.43 -17.81
C SER A 387 -2.76 19.80 -18.04
N GLY A 388 -1.90 18.84 -18.32
CA GLY A 388 -0.47 19.07 -18.51
C GLY A 388 0.35 19.23 -17.23
N LYS A 389 -0.25 19.12 -16.07
CA LYS A 389 0.46 19.14 -14.77
C LYS A 389 1.39 17.93 -14.62
N TYR A 390 0.94 16.74 -15.08
CA TYR A 390 1.77 15.54 -15.21
C TYR A 390 2.09 15.28 -16.68
N GLY A 391 3.15 14.50 -16.92
CA GLY A 391 3.41 13.91 -18.23
C GLY A 391 2.39 12.82 -18.54
N LEU A 392 2.23 12.47 -19.82
CA LEU A 392 1.42 11.35 -20.27
C LEU A 392 2.18 10.57 -21.33
N ALA A 393 2.37 9.28 -21.10
CA ALA A 393 2.80 8.32 -22.10
C ALA A 393 1.77 7.19 -22.16
N SER A 394 1.50 6.65 -23.35
CA SER A 394 0.48 5.63 -23.54
C SER A 394 1.06 4.38 -24.17
N LEU A 395 0.56 3.21 -23.74
CA LEU A 395 0.81 1.90 -24.29
C LEU A 395 -0.55 1.27 -24.66
N THR A 396 -0.94 1.42 -25.91
CA THR A 396 -2.27 1.02 -26.43
C THR A 396 -2.30 -0.40 -26.97
N GLU A 397 -1.12 -1.04 -27.13
CA GLU A 397 -0.97 -2.38 -27.65
C GLU A 397 -0.62 -3.37 -26.54
N ARG A 398 -1.11 -4.60 -26.64
CA ARG A 398 -0.69 -5.70 -25.75
C ARG A 398 0.68 -6.23 -26.19
N TYR A 399 1.41 -6.78 -25.25
CA TYR A 399 2.65 -7.49 -25.53
C TYR A 399 2.35 -8.86 -26.15
N GLY A 400 2.95 -9.15 -27.30
CA GLY A 400 2.71 -10.39 -28.07
C GLY A 400 1.36 -10.39 -28.80
N ASP A 401 0.95 -11.58 -29.28
CA ASP A 401 -0.26 -11.77 -30.10
C ASP A 401 -1.54 -11.99 -29.29
N ALA A 402 -1.56 -11.57 -28.02
CA ALA A 402 -2.72 -11.77 -27.15
C ALA A 402 -3.89 -10.83 -27.52
N TRP A 403 -5.01 -11.39 -27.92
CA TRP A 403 -6.25 -10.68 -28.22
C TRP A 403 -6.94 -10.18 -26.94
N PRO A 404 -7.66 -9.04 -26.97
CA PRO A 404 -8.51 -8.64 -25.87
C PRO A 404 -9.61 -9.70 -25.64
N PRO A 405 -10.02 -9.97 -24.38
CA PRO A 405 -11.08 -10.92 -24.13
C PRO A 405 -12.41 -10.41 -24.68
N GLU A 406 -13.23 -11.33 -25.17
CA GLU A 406 -14.61 -11.02 -25.55
C GLU A 406 -15.48 -10.91 -24.29
N ILE A 407 -16.21 -9.80 -24.16
CA ILE A 407 -17.02 -9.52 -22.98
C ILE A 407 -18.51 -9.68 -23.30
N PHE A 408 -19.14 -10.64 -22.63
CA PHE A 408 -20.57 -10.91 -22.73
C PHE A 408 -21.30 -10.34 -21.52
N VAL A 409 -22.39 -9.64 -21.75
CA VAL A 409 -23.25 -9.12 -20.69
C VAL A 409 -24.49 -9.98 -20.57
N SER A 410 -24.72 -10.55 -19.40
CA SER A 410 -25.86 -11.44 -19.11
C SER A 410 -26.84 -10.77 -18.15
N ASP A 411 -28.08 -10.54 -18.63
CA ASP A 411 -29.17 -9.93 -17.89
C ASP A 411 -29.78 -10.95 -16.90
N THR A 412 -29.58 -10.71 -15.61
CA THR A 412 -30.02 -11.61 -14.54
C THR A 412 -31.54 -11.60 -14.36
N ILE A 413 -32.21 -10.48 -14.63
CA ILE A 413 -33.67 -10.36 -14.55
C ILE A 413 -34.33 -11.13 -15.70
N ARG A 414 -33.84 -10.90 -16.90
CA ARG A 414 -34.35 -11.59 -18.10
C ARG A 414 -34.12 -13.10 -18.02
N ALA A 415 -32.94 -13.53 -17.57
CA ALA A 415 -32.63 -14.95 -17.37
C ALA A 415 -33.57 -15.59 -16.33
N ALA A 416 -33.83 -14.91 -15.21
CA ALA A 416 -34.79 -15.41 -14.22
C ALA A 416 -36.21 -15.56 -14.78
N LYS A 417 -36.70 -14.58 -15.55
CA LYS A 417 -38.05 -14.62 -16.20
C LYS A 417 -38.19 -15.73 -17.23
N ARG A 418 -37.07 -16.15 -17.86
CA ARG A 418 -37.04 -17.25 -18.85
C ARG A 418 -36.76 -18.62 -18.23
N GLY A 419 -36.54 -18.71 -16.92
CA GLY A 419 -36.14 -19.97 -16.28
C GLY A 419 -34.69 -20.39 -16.63
N GLU A 420 -33.88 -19.48 -17.16
CA GLU A 420 -32.48 -19.67 -17.57
C GLU A 420 -31.50 -19.34 -16.44
N ARG A 421 -31.96 -19.27 -15.23
CA ARG A 421 -31.16 -18.97 -14.04
C ARG A 421 -31.17 -20.16 -13.08
N HIS A 422 -29.98 -20.67 -12.74
CA HIS A 422 -29.76 -21.72 -11.75
C HIS A 422 -29.04 -21.11 -10.54
N ALA A 423 -29.77 -20.95 -9.42
CA ALA A 423 -29.26 -20.29 -8.21
C ALA A 423 -28.70 -18.88 -8.53
N HIS A 424 -27.39 -18.69 -8.44
CA HIS A 424 -26.72 -17.41 -8.71
C HIS A 424 -26.14 -17.31 -10.14
N PHE A 425 -26.33 -18.32 -10.98
CA PHE A 425 -25.69 -18.42 -12.32
C PHE A 425 -26.74 -18.36 -13.41
N ASN A 426 -26.50 -17.53 -14.42
CA ASN A 426 -27.29 -17.54 -15.63
C ASN A 426 -26.80 -18.64 -16.58
N LYS A 427 -27.68 -19.19 -17.40
CA LYS A 427 -27.39 -20.27 -18.36
C LYS A 427 -26.19 -19.93 -19.25
N LEU A 428 -26.09 -18.69 -19.75
CA LEU A 428 -24.95 -18.25 -20.57
C LEU A 428 -23.60 -18.50 -19.91
N LEU A 429 -23.46 -18.19 -18.60
CA LEU A 429 -22.22 -18.43 -17.87
C LEU A 429 -21.95 -19.93 -17.70
N LEU A 430 -22.99 -20.71 -17.36
CA LEU A 430 -22.87 -22.15 -17.17
C LEU A 430 -22.48 -22.87 -18.48
N ASP A 431 -23.09 -22.53 -19.61
CA ASP A 431 -22.78 -23.09 -20.91
C ASP A 431 -21.31 -22.82 -21.32
N LYS A 432 -20.82 -21.58 -21.06
CA LYS A 432 -19.40 -21.21 -21.28
C LYS A 432 -18.45 -21.91 -20.33
N MET A 433 -18.84 -22.10 -19.06
CA MET A 433 -18.04 -22.86 -18.09
C MET A 433 -17.92 -24.33 -18.51
N GLU A 434 -19.01 -24.96 -18.93
CA GLU A 434 -19.01 -26.34 -19.42
C GLU A 434 -18.10 -26.49 -20.65
N ALA A 435 -18.18 -25.55 -21.60
CA ALA A 435 -17.32 -25.53 -22.76
C ALA A 435 -15.83 -25.37 -22.44
N ALA A 436 -15.48 -24.45 -21.55
CA ALA A 436 -14.09 -24.22 -21.12
C ALA A 436 -13.52 -25.45 -20.38
N LEU A 437 -14.28 -26.00 -19.42
CA LEU A 437 -13.88 -27.19 -18.66
C LEU A 437 -13.75 -28.41 -19.57
N GLY A 438 -14.65 -28.55 -20.56
CA GLY A 438 -14.59 -29.60 -21.55
C GLY A 438 -13.34 -29.57 -22.46
N ARG A 439 -12.75 -28.38 -22.65
CA ARG A 439 -11.44 -28.20 -23.32
C ARG A 439 -10.24 -28.36 -22.39
N GLY A 440 -10.46 -28.64 -21.08
CA GLY A 440 -9.40 -28.73 -20.08
C GLY A 440 -8.82 -27.35 -19.67
N GLU A 441 -9.57 -26.28 -19.93
CA GLU A 441 -9.19 -24.90 -19.56
C GLU A 441 -9.70 -24.54 -18.16
N GLN A 442 -9.13 -23.48 -17.58
CA GLN A 442 -9.47 -23.05 -16.22
C GLN A 442 -10.48 -21.89 -16.25
N VAL A 443 -11.33 -21.87 -15.23
CA VAL A 443 -12.36 -20.85 -15.02
C VAL A 443 -12.07 -20.05 -13.76
N MET A 444 -12.26 -18.73 -13.82
CA MET A 444 -12.17 -17.83 -12.67
C MET A 444 -13.53 -17.18 -12.42
N LEU A 445 -14.06 -17.31 -11.20
CA LEU A 445 -15.32 -16.69 -10.78
C LEU A 445 -15.05 -15.59 -9.78
N PHE A 446 -15.37 -14.36 -10.16
CA PHE A 446 -15.21 -13.18 -9.32
C PHE A 446 -16.52 -12.82 -8.64
N GLN A 447 -16.49 -12.74 -7.29
CA GLN A 447 -17.56 -12.25 -6.46
C GLN A 447 -17.05 -11.17 -5.51
N ASN A 448 -17.57 -9.95 -5.59
CA ASN A 448 -17.17 -8.89 -4.67
C ASN A 448 -17.93 -9.02 -3.33
N ARG A 449 -17.20 -9.37 -2.26
CA ARG A 449 -17.77 -9.50 -0.90
C ARG A 449 -17.50 -8.28 0.00
N ARG A 450 -16.52 -7.42 -0.34
CA ARG A 450 -16.08 -6.36 0.57
C ARG A 450 -17.07 -5.20 0.67
N GLY A 451 -17.34 -4.76 1.91
CA GLY A 451 -17.99 -3.50 2.20
C GLY A 451 -19.47 -3.45 1.81
N PHE A 452 -20.16 -4.57 1.90
CA PHE A 452 -21.58 -4.63 1.56
C PHE A 452 -22.39 -3.74 2.50
N ALA A 453 -22.68 -2.52 2.03
CA ALA A 453 -23.78 -1.74 2.57
C ALA A 453 -25.06 -2.24 1.89
N PRO A 454 -26.03 -2.82 2.62
CA PRO A 454 -27.26 -3.33 2.02
C PRO A 454 -27.98 -2.18 1.33
N TYR A 455 -28.34 -2.38 0.08
CA TYR A 455 -29.19 -1.48 -0.68
C TYR A 455 -30.49 -2.18 -1.08
N VAL A 456 -31.46 -1.45 -1.53
CA VAL A 456 -32.70 -2.03 -2.05
C VAL A 456 -32.73 -1.94 -3.56
N GLU A 457 -33.19 -3.01 -4.18
CA GLU A 457 -33.30 -3.16 -5.63
C GLU A 457 -34.70 -3.69 -5.98
N CYS A 458 -35.27 -3.19 -7.05
CA CYS A 458 -36.47 -3.76 -7.62
C CYS A 458 -36.16 -5.04 -8.37
N SER A 459 -36.77 -6.17 -8.00
CA SER A 459 -36.55 -7.47 -8.65
C SER A 459 -37.04 -7.51 -10.11
N GLU A 460 -37.94 -6.61 -10.49
CA GLU A 460 -38.52 -6.56 -11.84
C GLU A 460 -37.76 -5.71 -12.85
N CYS A 461 -37.19 -4.56 -12.42
CA CYS A 461 -36.54 -3.61 -13.33
C CYS A 461 -35.12 -3.18 -12.93
N GLY A 462 -34.59 -3.69 -11.78
CA GLY A 462 -33.26 -3.33 -11.31
C GLY A 462 -33.14 -1.94 -10.65
N TRP A 463 -34.23 -1.19 -10.53
CA TRP A 463 -34.19 0.14 -9.94
C TRP A 463 -33.61 0.12 -8.52
N THR A 464 -32.70 1.08 -8.25
CA THR A 464 -32.09 1.30 -6.92
C THR A 464 -32.33 2.72 -6.43
N ALA A 465 -32.45 2.89 -5.10
CA ALA A 465 -32.67 4.18 -4.48
C ALA A 465 -31.38 5.00 -4.40
N ARG A 466 -31.41 6.22 -4.95
CA ARG A 466 -30.25 7.16 -4.92
C ARG A 466 -30.56 8.43 -4.14
N CYS A 467 -29.54 9.03 -3.56
CA CYS A 467 -29.66 10.31 -2.86
C CYS A 467 -29.80 11.47 -3.88
N PRO A 468 -30.83 12.32 -3.76
CA PRO A 468 -31.05 13.43 -4.69
C PRO A 468 -29.95 14.53 -4.58
N HIS A 469 -29.25 14.61 -3.45
CA HIS A 469 -28.24 15.64 -3.19
C HIS A 469 -26.82 15.20 -3.48
N CYS A 470 -26.52 13.90 -3.42
CA CYS A 470 -25.17 13.35 -3.52
C CYS A 470 -25.00 12.37 -4.68
N ASN A 471 -26.10 11.97 -5.33
CA ASN A 471 -26.13 10.98 -6.40
C ASN A 471 -25.45 9.62 -6.07
N VAL A 472 -25.37 9.28 -4.78
CA VAL A 472 -24.89 7.96 -4.31
C VAL A 472 -26.07 7.08 -3.96
N THR A 473 -25.91 5.76 -4.06
CA THR A 473 -26.93 4.79 -3.64
C THR A 473 -27.20 4.93 -2.14
N LEU A 474 -28.48 4.87 -1.74
CA LEU A 474 -28.89 4.93 -0.34
C LEU A 474 -28.68 3.58 0.33
N THR A 475 -28.13 3.61 1.54
CA THR A 475 -27.96 2.40 2.36
C THR A 475 -29.23 2.04 3.11
N TYR A 476 -29.63 0.77 3.04
CA TYR A 476 -30.76 0.24 3.78
C TYR A 476 -30.42 -0.10 5.23
N HIS A 477 -31.10 0.48 6.18
CA HIS A 477 -30.99 0.20 7.62
C HIS A 477 -32.12 -0.69 8.11
N LYS A 478 -31.84 -1.98 8.30
CA LYS A 478 -32.83 -2.99 8.69
C LYS A 478 -33.55 -2.65 10.02
N GLY A 479 -32.84 -2.14 11.03
CA GLY A 479 -33.39 -1.81 12.35
C GLY A 479 -34.39 -0.64 12.38
N GLY A 480 -34.44 0.16 11.30
CA GLY A 480 -35.38 1.30 11.19
C GLY A 480 -36.23 1.30 9.93
N GLY A 481 -36.10 0.30 9.04
CA GLY A 481 -36.85 0.20 7.79
C GLY A 481 -36.68 1.40 6.85
N LYS A 482 -35.51 2.07 6.88
CA LYS A 482 -35.27 3.32 6.16
C LYS A 482 -33.97 3.29 5.33
N LEU A 483 -33.98 4.15 4.32
CA LEU A 483 -32.83 4.40 3.44
C LEU A 483 -32.09 5.65 3.90
N VAL A 484 -30.75 5.61 3.96
CA VAL A 484 -29.91 6.70 4.49
C VAL A 484 -28.75 7.01 3.55
N CYS A 485 -28.52 8.28 3.31
CA CYS A 485 -27.29 8.76 2.65
C CYS A 485 -26.20 9.01 3.69
N HIS A 486 -25.07 8.33 3.56
CA HIS A 486 -23.93 8.50 4.48
C HIS A 486 -23.00 9.69 4.13
N TYR A 487 -23.38 10.52 3.16
CA TYR A 487 -22.67 11.76 2.82
C TYR A 487 -23.34 13.03 3.36
N CYS A 488 -24.67 13.10 3.30
CA CYS A 488 -25.40 14.28 3.71
C CYS A 488 -26.42 14.05 4.82
N GLY A 489 -26.65 12.79 5.21
CA GLY A 489 -27.65 12.42 6.22
C GLY A 489 -29.10 12.35 5.69
N TYR A 490 -29.34 12.56 4.39
CA TYR A 490 -30.68 12.42 3.81
C TYR A 490 -31.29 11.05 4.13
N THR A 491 -32.54 11.01 4.51
CA THR A 491 -33.29 9.79 4.84
C THR A 491 -34.57 9.71 4.03
N ALA A 492 -34.94 8.51 3.60
CA ALA A 492 -36.20 8.20 2.92
C ALA A 492 -36.77 6.87 3.42
N PRO A 493 -38.07 6.67 3.38
CA PRO A 493 -38.66 5.36 3.60
C PRO A 493 -38.32 4.42 2.44
N VAL A 494 -38.36 3.11 2.69
CA VAL A 494 -38.31 2.12 1.60
C VAL A 494 -39.65 2.23 0.83
N PRO A 495 -39.60 2.42 -0.49
CA PRO A 495 -40.81 2.57 -1.26
C PRO A 495 -41.60 1.25 -1.31
N VAL A 496 -42.89 1.30 -1.06
CA VAL A 496 -43.79 0.14 -1.14
C VAL A 496 -43.94 -0.33 -2.59
N LYS A 497 -43.93 0.60 -3.53
CA LYS A 497 -43.96 0.33 -4.98
C LYS A 497 -42.70 0.93 -5.63
N CYS A 498 -42.10 0.19 -6.54
CA CYS A 498 -40.98 0.70 -7.30
C CYS A 498 -41.32 2.02 -8.01
N PRO A 499 -40.60 3.10 -7.81
CA PRO A 499 -40.84 4.38 -8.49
C PRO A 499 -40.75 4.29 -10.01
N SER A 500 -39.95 3.36 -10.54
CA SER A 500 -39.71 3.16 -11.98
C SER A 500 -40.83 2.33 -12.62
N CYS A 501 -41.04 1.07 -12.21
CA CYS A 501 -41.96 0.14 -12.87
C CYS A 501 -43.28 -0.06 -12.12
N LYS A 502 -43.48 0.57 -10.93
CA LYS A 502 -44.68 0.53 -10.11
C LYS A 502 -45.03 -0.84 -9.47
N VAL A 503 -44.20 -1.85 -9.61
CA VAL A 503 -44.36 -3.17 -8.98
C VAL A 503 -43.94 -3.13 -7.50
N THR A 504 -44.53 -4.00 -6.66
CA THR A 504 -44.37 -4.04 -5.19
C THR A 504 -43.28 -5.05 -4.77
N ASP A 505 -42.14 -5.09 -5.44
CA ASP A 505 -41.08 -6.04 -5.10
C ASP A 505 -39.68 -5.36 -5.07
N VAL A 506 -39.49 -4.61 -3.98
CA VAL A 506 -38.22 -3.94 -3.69
C VAL A 506 -37.56 -4.66 -2.53
N VAL A 507 -36.44 -5.37 -2.80
CA VAL A 507 -35.80 -6.29 -1.85
C VAL A 507 -34.37 -5.94 -1.56
N PRO A 508 -33.85 -6.24 -0.34
CA PRO A 508 -32.42 -6.15 -0.03
C PRO A 508 -31.61 -7.23 -0.78
N ARG A 509 -30.41 -6.90 -1.27
CA ARG A 509 -29.55 -7.80 -2.05
C ARG A 509 -28.21 -8.09 -1.37
N GLY A 510 -27.63 -9.29 -1.62
CA GLY A 510 -26.26 -9.72 -1.32
C GLY A 510 -26.07 -11.20 -1.00
N PHE A 511 -24.96 -11.81 -1.47
CA PHE A 511 -24.53 -13.18 -1.14
C PHE A 511 -22.99 -13.30 -1.09
N GLY A 512 -22.45 -14.35 -0.44
CA GLY A 512 -21.00 -14.53 -0.22
C GLY A 512 -20.35 -15.59 -1.13
N THR A 513 -19.02 -15.64 -1.16
CA THR A 513 -18.19 -16.60 -1.94
C THR A 513 -18.37 -18.05 -1.52
N GLU A 514 -18.64 -18.32 -0.25
CA GLU A 514 -18.90 -19.66 0.28
C GLU A 514 -20.09 -20.32 -0.40
N LYS A 515 -21.19 -19.58 -0.52
CA LYS A 515 -22.37 -20.07 -1.23
C LYS A 515 -22.13 -20.31 -2.71
N VAL A 516 -21.31 -19.49 -3.34
CA VAL A 516 -20.88 -19.69 -4.75
C VAL A 516 -20.09 -20.99 -4.89
N GLU A 517 -19.12 -21.26 -4.02
CA GLU A 517 -18.33 -22.47 -4.01
C GLU A 517 -19.20 -23.73 -3.89
N GLU A 518 -20.14 -23.74 -2.91
CA GLU A 518 -21.09 -24.85 -2.70
C GLU A 518 -21.98 -25.11 -3.90
N GLU A 519 -22.52 -24.05 -4.52
CA GLU A 519 -23.40 -24.17 -5.67
C GLU A 519 -22.66 -24.68 -6.91
N ILE A 520 -21.43 -24.17 -7.17
CA ILE A 520 -20.60 -24.64 -8.28
C ILE A 520 -20.16 -26.10 -8.10
N ALA A 521 -19.81 -26.52 -6.90
CA ALA A 521 -19.47 -27.92 -6.62
C ALA A 521 -20.64 -28.88 -6.90
N ARG A 522 -21.90 -28.41 -6.74
CA ARG A 522 -23.10 -29.21 -7.09
C ARG A 522 -23.36 -29.23 -8.60
N LEU A 523 -23.14 -28.11 -9.29
CA LEU A 523 -23.39 -27.98 -10.72
C LEU A 523 -22.30 -28.68 -11.56
N PHE A 524 -21.06 -28.69 -11.09
CA PHE A 524 -19.90 -29.30 -11.75
C PHE A 524 -19.16 -30.27 -10.81
N PRO A 525 -19.77 -31.43 -10.49
CA PRO A 525 -19.20 -32.34 -9.47
C PRO A 525 -17.87 -32.98 -9.87
N ALA A 526 -17.52 -32.97 -11.16
CA ALA A 526 -16.24 -33.48 -11.66
C ALA A 526 -15.12 -32.40 -11.61
N ALA A 527 -15.45 -31.13 -11.44
CA ALA A 527 -14.49 -30.04 -11.42
C ALA A 527 -13.89 -29.82 -10.01
N ARG A 528 -12.59 -29.59 -9.96
CA ARG A 528 -11.88 -29.26 -8.72
C ARG A 528 -12.00 -27.76 -8.45
N VAL A 529 -12.77 -27.41 -7.42
CA VAL A 529 -13.07 -26.02 -7.05
C VAL A 529 -12.18 -25.60 -5.90
N ALA A 530 -11.60 -24.39 -5.96
CA ALA A 530 -10.92 -23.77 -4.84
C ALA A 530 -11.45 -22.36 -4.61
N ARG A 531 -11.40 -21.93 -3.32
CA ARG A 531 -11.83 -20.59 -2.91
C ARG A 531 -10.64 -19.78 -2.39
N LEU A 532 -10.54 -18.52 -2.87
CA LEU A 532 -9.52 -17.56 -2.48
C LEU A 532 -10.15 -16.26 -1.96
N ASP A 533 -10.43 -16.22 -0.69
CA ASP A 533 -10.89 -15.03 0.02
C ASP A 533 -10.20 -14.89 1.40
N ARG A 534 -10.53 -13.82 2.15
CA ARG A 534 -9.91 -13.59 3.46
C ARG A 534 -10.26 -14.65 4.51
N ASP A 535 -11.38 -15.31 4.38
CA ASP A 535 -11.85 -16.28 5.37
C ASP A 535 -11.28 -17.67 5.07
N SER A 536 -11.05 -18.00 3.79
CA SER A 536 -10.40 -19.25 3.37
C SER A 536 -8.88 -19.24 3.58
N VAL A 537 -8.25 -18.04 3.62
CA VAL A 537 -6.80 -17.88 3.71
C VAL A 537 -6.40 -17.42 5.11
N THR A 538 -6.03 -18.35 5.96
CA THR A 538 -5.59 -18.08 7.34
C THR A 538 -4.08 -17.80 7.45
N SER A 539 -3.30 -18.16 6.43
CA SER A 539 -1.84 -17.99 6.41
C SER A 539 -1.32 -17.74 4.99
N GLU A 540 -0.11 -17.17 4.90
CA GLU A 540 0.60 -16.98 3.62
C GLU A 540 0.90 -18.31 2.92
N ARG A 541 1.20 -19.34 3.70
CA ARG A 541 1.44 -20.69 3.16
C ARG A 541 0.19 -21.27 2.49
N ALA A 542 -0.98 -21.09 3.11
CA ALA A 542 -2.26 -21.51 2.54
C ALA A 542 -2.57 -20.71 1.24
N PHE A 543 -2.32 -19.39 1.25
CA PHE A 543 -2.46 -18.55 0.07
C PHE A 543 -1.59 -19.03 -1.10
N ASN A 544 -0.29 -19.19 -0.86
CA ASN A 544 0.67 -19.62 -1.88
C ASN A 544 0.37 -21.06 -2.39
N ALA A 545 -0.13 -21.94 -1.52
CA ALA A 545 -0.53 -23.29 -1.92
C ALA A 545 -1.72 -23.28 -2.91
N ILE A 546 -2.77 -22.50 -2.63
CA ILE A 546 -3.93 -22.37 -3.55
C ILE A 546 -3.49 -21.83 -4.90
N ILE A 547 -2.63 -20.80 -4.90
CA ILE A 547 -2.12 -20.20 -6.15
C ILE A 547 -1.27 -21.21 -6.93
N ALA A 548 -0.34 -21.89 -6.26
CA ALA A 548 0.51 -22.91 -6.90
C ALA A 548 -0.30 -24.08 -7.48
N ASP A 549 -1.34 -24.54 -6.78
CA ASP A 549 -2.21 -25.60 -7.26
C ASP A 549 -3.05 -25.15 -8.47
N PHE A 550 -3.47 -23.88 -8.49
CA PHE A 550 -4.17 -23.33 -9.66
C PHE A 550 -3.22 -23.15 -10.85
N GLU A 551 -2.01 -22.62 -10.65
CA GLU A 551 -0.98 -22.53 -11.70
C GLU A 551 -0.56 -23.90 -12.26
N ALA A 552 -0.47 -24.91 -11.39
CA ALA A 552 -0.16 -26.29 -11.77
C ALA A 552 -1.35 -27.05 -12.39
N ARG A 553 -2.48 -26.38 -12.63
CA ARG A 553 -3.73 -26.97 -13.17
C ARG A 553 -4.29 -28.13 -12.31
N LYS A 554 -4.03 -28.11 -11.01
CA LYS A 554 -4.66 -29.04 -10.04
C LYS A 554 -6.03 -28.55 -9.59
N THR A 555 -6.39 -27.31 -9.89
CA THR A 555 -7.69 -26.67 -9.64
C THR A 555 -8.25 -26.22 -10.98
N ASP A 556 -9.52 -26.51 -11.25
CA ASP A 556 -10.19 -26.18 -12.50
C ASP A 556 -10.97 -24.86 -12.40
N ILE A 557 -11.59 -24.62 -11.25
CA ILE A 557 -12.40 -23.41 -10.99
C ILE A 557 -11.86 -22.69 -9.75
N LEU A 558 -11.47 -21.45 -9.91
CA LEU A 558 -11.07 -20.58 -8.81
C LEU A 558 -12.17 -19.55 -8.50
N VAL A 559 -12.80 -19.65 -7.33
CA VAL A 559 -13.79 -18.69 -6.84
C VAL A 559 -13.10 -17.70 -5.91
N GLY A 560 -13.25 -16.39 -6.14
CA GLY A 560 -12.60 -15.45 -5.24
C GLY A 560 -13.10 -14.02 -5.29
N THR A 561 -12.50 -13.21 -4.40
CA THR A 561 -12.76 -11.77 -4.29
C THR A 561 -11.66 -10.97 -5.01
N GLN A 562 -11.45 -9.71 -4.64
CA GLN A 562 -10.37 -8.88 -5.16
C GLN A 562 -8.95 -9.51 -5.02
N MET A 563 -8.81 -10.57 -4.23
CA MET A 563 -7.53 -11.27 -4.08
C MET A 563 -7.08 -11.98 -5.36
N ILE A 564 -8.04 -12.44 -6.20
CA ILE A 564 -7.73 -13.13 -7.47
C ILE A 564 -7.40 -12.17 -8.62
N THR A 565 -7.65 -10.86 -8.45
CA THR A 565 -7.54 -9.88 -9.53
C THR A 565 -6.14 -9.33 -9.75
N LYS A 566 -5.22 -9.50 -8.79
CA LYS A 566 -3.94 -8.80 -8.75
C LYS A 566 -2.74 -9.74 -8.64
N GLY A 567 -1.67 -9.40 -9.36
CA GLY A 567 -0.33 -9.96 -9.14
C GLY A 567 -0.05 -11.34 -9.70
N PHE A 568 -1.03 -12.01 -10.38
CA PHE A 568 -0.84 -13.36 -10.92
C PHE A 568 -0.96 -13.39 -12.44
N ASP A 569 -0.20 -14.27 -13.07
CA ASP A 569 -0.27 -14.56 -14.50
C ASP A 569 -0.70 -16.01 -14.73
N PHE A 570 -2.01 -16.23 -14.71
CA PHE A 570 -2.59 -17.55 -14.93
C PHE A 570 -2.76 -17.83 -16.41
N GLY A 571 -1.81 -18.55 -17.00
CA GLY A 571 -1.84 -18.88 -18.44
C GLY A 571 -2.92 -19.89 -18.88
N GLY A 572 -3.65 -20.49 -17.93
CA GLY A 572 -4.69 -21.49 -18.22
C GLY A 572 -6.13 -20.96 -18.17
N VAL A 573 -6.34 -19.70 -17.77
CA VAL A 573 -7.67 -19.12 -17.61
C VAL A 573 -8.21 -18.62 -18.94
N SER A 574 -9.22 -19.30 -19.48
CA SER A 574 -9.93 -18.89 -20.69
C SER A 574 -11.23 -18.16 -20.41
N LEU A 575 -11.90 -18.47 -19.31
CA LEU A 575 -13.18 -17.88 -18.93
C LEU A 575 -13.12 -17.18 -17.56
N VAL A 576 -13.65 -15.97 -17.53
CA VAL A 576 -13.86 -15.21 -16.28
C VAL A 576 -15.34 -14.88 -16.12
N GLY A 577 -15.94 -15.28 -14.99
CA GLY A 577 -17.31 -14.92 -14.61
C GLY A 577 -17.34 -13.83 -13.53
N ILE A 578 -17.97 -12.69 -13.81
CA ILE A 578 -18.28 -11.65 -12.82
C ILE A 578 -19.71 -11.83 -12.37
N LEU A 579 -19.92 -12.36 -11.17
CA LEU A 579 -21.21 -12.89 -10.73
C LEU A 579 -22.25 -11.84 -10.34
N ASN A 580 -21.81 -10.67 -9.86
CA ASN A 580 -22.74 -9.61 -9.45
C ASN A 580 -22.06 -8.25 -9.61
N ALA A 581 -22.18 -7.68 -10.81
CA ALA A 581 -21.64 -6.35 -11.11
C ALA A 581 -22.44 -5.25 -10.39
N ASP A 582 -23.69 -5.48 -10.06
CA ASP A 582 -24.59 -4.50 -9.42
C ASP A 582 -24.08 -4.12 -8.03
N ASN A 583 -23.49 -5.06 -7.28
CA ASN A 583 -22.87 -4.78 -5.98
C ASN A 583 -21.69 -3.80 -6.07
N LEU A 584 -20.98 -3.76 -7.18
CA LEU A 584 -19.91 -2.80 -7.40
C LEU A 584 -20.45 -1.41 -7.71
N LEU A 585 -21.47 -1.36 -8.57
CA LEU A 585 -22.10 -0.12 -9.05
C LEU A 585 -22.93 0.56 -7.96
N ASN A 586 -23.60 -0.24 -7.12
CA ASN A 586 -24.50 0.24 -6.07
C ASN A 586 -23.80 0.46 -4.71
N ASN A 587 -22.47 0.50 -4.67
CA ASN A 587 -21.77 0.92 -3.47
C ASN A 587 -22.12 2.39 -3.15
N PRO A 588 -22.45 2.75 -1.90
CA PRO A 588 -22.81 4.12 -1.52
C PRO A 588 -21.56 5.04 -1.44
N ASP A 589 -20.77 5.08 -2.49
CA ASP A 589 -19.58 5.90 -2.66
C ASP A 589 -19.65 6.61 -4.02
N PHE A 590 -19.27 7.88 -4.09
CA PHE A 590 -19.24 8.63 -5.35
C PHE A 590 -18.20 8.07 -6.34
N ARG A 591 -17.24 7.26 -5.88
CA ARG A 591 -16.29 6.52 -6.71
C ARG A 591 -16.79 5.16 -7.18
N ALA A 592 -18.04 4.78 -6.84
CA ALA A 592 -18.54 3.43 -7.12
C ALA A 592 -18.41 3.05 -8.61
N ALA A 593 -18.81 3.95 -9.50
CA ALA A 593 -18.74 3.73 -10.94
C ALA A 593 -17.30 3.58 -11.45
N GLU A 594 -16.38 4.47 -11.05
CA GLU A 594 -14.95 4.40 -11.36
C GLU A 594 -14.33 3.09 -10.86
N ARG A 595 -14.56 2.74 -9.59
CA ARG A 595 -14.02 1.50 -8.99
C ARG A 595 -14.60 0.25 -9.62
N ALA A 596 -15.90 0.28 -9.97
CA ALA A 596 -16.54 -0.84 -10.68
C ALA A 596 -15.89 -1.05 -12.04
N PHE A 597 -15.69 0.01 -12.81
CA PHE A 597 -14.99 -0.05 -14.11
C PHE A 597 -13.57 -0.60 -13.94
N GLN A 598 -12.77 -0.02 -13.03
CA GLN A 598 -11.39 -0.42 -12.77
C GLN A 598 -11.29 -1.89 -12.40
N LEU A 599 -12.14 -2.34 -11.49
CA LEU A 599 -12.12 -3.72 -11.01
C LEU A 599 -12.59 -4.71 -12.09
N MET A 600 -13.67 -4.41 -12.81
CA MET A 600 -14.14 -5.27 -13.89
C MET A 600 -13.12 -5.38 -15.02
N MET A 601 -12.47 -4.29 -15.43
CA MET A 601 -11.38 -4.31 -16.41
C MET A 601 -10.16 -5.10 -15.93
N GLN A 602 -9.83 -4.99 -14.65
CA GLN A 602 -8.71 -5.72 -14.05
C GLN A 602 -8.98 -7.24 -14.01
N VAL A 603 -10.22 -7.62 -13.66
CA VAL A 603 -10.68 -9.01 -13.68
C VAL A 603 -10.75 -9.55 -15.11
N ALA A 604 -11.33 -8.79 -16.04
CA ALA A 604 -11.41 -9.14 -17.45
C ALA A 604 -10.02 -9.37 -18.07
N GLY A 605 -9.04 -8.57 -17.68
CA GLY A 605 -7.67 -8.72 -18.12
C GLY A 605 -6.97 -10.01 -17.66
N ARG A 606 -7.64 -10.91 -16.91
CA ARG A 606 -7.12 -12.23 -16.53
C ARG A 606 -7.46 -13.30 -17.54
N ALA A 607 -8.50 -13.13 -18.35
CA ALA A 607 -8.87 -14.08 -19.38
C ALA A 607 -7.94 -13.98 -20.61
N GLY A 608 -7.54 -15.12 -21.16
CA GLY A 608 -6.89 -15.22 -22.47
C GLY A 608 -5.48 -14.64 -22.58
N ARG A 609 -4.67 -14.64 -21.53
CA ARG A 609 -3.32 -14.06 -21.58
C ARG A 609 -2.32 -14.80 -22.47
N ARG A 610 -2.53 -16.10 -22.67
CA ARG A 610 -1.64 -16.99 -23.46
C ARG A 610 -2.37 -17.82 -24.51
N SER A 611 -3.67 -17.56 -24.77
CA SER A 611 -4.51 -18.29 -25.70
C SER A 611 -5.17 -17.35 -26.72
N ASP A 612 -5.63 -17.90 -27.83
CA ASP A 612 -6.27 -17.20 -28.98
C ASP A 612 -7.66 -16.61 -28.67
N GLY A 613 -7.86 -16.12 -27.48
CA GLY A 613 -9.08 -15.43 -27.06
C GLY A 613 -9.52 -15.89 -25.66
N GLY A 614 -9.76 -14.93 -24.77
CA GLY A 614 -10.40 -15.14 -23.48
C GLY A 614 -11.85 -14.68 -23.53
N GLU A 615 -12.68 -15.25 -22.69
CA GLU A 615 -14.09 -14.87 -22.57
C GLU A 615 -14.37 -14.33 -21.16
N VAL A 616 -15.21 -13.30 -21.10
CA VAL A 616 -15.69 -12.72 -19.83
C VAL A 616 -17.20 -12.64 -19.84
N VAL A 617 -17.85 -13.17 -18.81
CA VAL A 617 -19.29 -13.04 -18.64
C VAL A 617 -19.59 -12.16 -17.44
N ILE A 618 -20.25 -11.02 -17.68
CA ILE A 618 -20.70 -10.09 -16.63
C ILE A 618 -22.18 -10.33 -16.38
N GLN A 619 -22.55 -10.78 -15.17
CA GLN A 619 -23.93 -10.90 -14.73
C GLN A 619 -24.38 -9.62 -14.04
N THR A 620 -25.47 -9.02 -14.51
CA THR A 620 -26.03 -7.76 -13.99
C THR A 620 -27.54 -7.69 -14.15
N SER A 621 -28.22 -7.00 -13.24
CA SER A 621 -29.65 -6.65 -13.37
C SER A 621 -29.89 -5.43 -14.29
N GLU A 622 -28.83 -4.65 -14.56
CA GLU A 622 -28.89 -3.45 -15.38
C GLU A 622 -27.91 -3.52 -16.58
N PRO A 623 -28.14 -4.36 -17.59
CA PRO A 623 -27.22 -4.50 -18.73
C PRO A 623 -27.06 -3.20 -19.54
N GLY A 624 -28.04 -2.29 -19.43
CA GLY A 624 -28.00 -0.94 -20.03
C GLY A 624 -27.20 0.10 -19.25
N HIS A 625 -26.67 -0.23 -18.06
CA HIS A 625 -25.91 0.72 -17.24
C HIS A 625 -24.69 1.26 -18.00
N PRO A 626 -24.44 2.60 -18.01
CA PRO A 626 -23.33 3.18 -18.78
C PRO A 626 -21.99 2.51 -18.53
N VAL A 627 -21.63 2.25 -17.26
CA VAL A 627 -20.36 1.61 -16.87
C VAL A 627 -20.25 0.20 -17.43
N ILE A 628 -21.34 -0.60 -17.43
CA ILE A 628 -21.33 -1.96 -18.00
C ILE A 628 -21.04 -1.92 -19.50
N ARG A 629 -21.67 -0.99 -20.24
CA ARG A 629 -21.40 -0.80 -21.68
C ARG A 629 -19.98 -0.34 -21.95
N GLN A 630 -19.45 0.57 -21.12
CA GLN A 630 -18.08 1.07 -21.22
C GLN A 630 -17.05 -0.03 -20.93
N VAL A 631 -17.30 -0.89 -19.94
CA VAL A 631 -16.46 -2.08 -19.67
C VAL A 631 -16.48 -3.05 -20.85
N ALA A 632 -17.66 -3.34 -21.39
CA ALA A 632 -17.79 -4.24 -22.54
C ALA A 632 -17.06 -3.71 -23.79
N ALA A 633 -17.01 -2.38 -23.96
CA ALA A 633 -16.30 -1.72 -25.04
C ALA A 633 -14.82 -1.42 -24.74
N GLY A 634 -14.34 -1.63 -23.51
CA GLY A 634 -13.01 -1.19 -23.09
C GLY A 634 -12.82 0.34 -23.09
N ASP A 635 -13.93 1.11 -23.00
CA ASP A 635 -13.95 2.57 -23.17
C ASP A 635 -13.69 3.30 -21.84
N TYR A 636 -12.39 3.39 -21.48
CA TYR A 636 -11.97 4.18 -20.31
C TYR A 636 -12.27 5.68 -20.47
N ASP A 637 -12.05 6.24 -21.67
CA ASP A 637 -12.23 7.67 -21.93
C ASP A 637 -13.69 8.09 -21.80
N GLY A 638 -14.62 7.28 -22.27
CA GLY A 638 -16.06 7.51 -22.13
C GLY A 638 -16.49 7.44 -20.68
N MET A 639 -15.98 6.47 -19.91
CA MET A 639 -16.21 6.39 -18.48
C MET A 639 -15.66 7.61 -17.74
N ALA A 640 -14.41 7.99 -18.03
CA ALA A 640 -13.77 9.14 -17.40
C ALA A 640 -14.54 10.44 -17.64
N ARG A 641 -14.93 10.71 -18.90
CA ARG A 641 -15.72 11.90 -19.24
C ARG A 641 -17.07 11.95 -18.51
N ALA A 642 -17.80 10.84 -18.50
CA ALA A 642 -19.09 10.76 -17.82
C ALA A 642 -18.96 11.00 -16.31
N GLN A 643 -17.99 10.35 -15.68
CA GLN A 643 -17.76 10.48 -14.24
C GLN A 643 -17.22 11.86 -13.86
N LEU A 644 -16.36 12.49 -14.68
CA LEU A 644 -15.86 13.83 -14.41
C LEU A 644 -16.99 14.87 -14.48
N ALA A 645 -17.91 14.77 -15.45
CA ALA A 645 -19.07 15.64 -15.52
C ALA A 645 -19.98 15.51 -14.28
N GLU A 646 -20.21 14.28 -13.80
CA GLU A 646 -20.97 14.02 -12.59
C GLU A 646 -20.27 14.60 -11.34
N ARG A 647 -18.94 14.39 -11.21
CA ARG A 647 -18.15 14.90 -10.09
C ARG A 647 -18.08 16.43 -10.05
N GLU A 648 -18.05 17.08 -11.19
CA GLU A 648 -18.12 18.53 -11.29
C GLU A 648 -19.46 19.04 -10.78
N ALA A 649 -20.59 18.46 -11.25
CA ALA A 649 -21.93 18.84 -10.85
C ALA A 649 -22.19 18.69 -9.35
N PHE A 650 -21.60 17.67 -8.70
CA PHE A 650 -21.79 17.38 -7.27
C PHE A 650 -20.59 17.79 -6.39
N PHE A 651 -19.64 18.53 -6.90
CA PHE A 651 -18.44 18.98 -6.17
C PHE A 651 -17.68 17.82 -5.49
N TYR A 652 -17.25 16.83 -6.29
CA TYR A 652 -16.37 15.75 -5.86
C TYR A 652 -14.94 15.89 -6.43
N PRO A 653 -13.93 15.22 -5.85
CA PRO A 653 -12.60 15.19 -6.45
C PRO A 653 -12.61 14.71 -7.91
N PRO A 654 -11.86 15.39 -8.81
CA PRO A 654 -10.79 16.35 -8.55
C PRO A 654 -11.25 17.84 -8.40
N TYR A 655 -12.51 18.16 -8.53
CA TYR A 655 -13.04 19.53 -8.47
C TYR A 655 -13.17 20.06 -7.03
N ALA A 656 -13.22 19.18 -6.04
CA ALA A 656 -13.18 19.53 -4.63
C ALA A 656 -12.23 18.61 -3.86
N ARG A 657 -11.84 19.05 -2.66
CA ARG A 657 -11.14 18.24 -1.67
C ARG A 657 -12.07 17.90 -0.54
N LEU A 658 -12.00 16.67 -0.08
CA LEU A 658 -12.89 16.16 0.96
C LEU A 658 -12.12 16.00 2.27
N THR A 659 -12.76 16.38 3.38
CA THR A 659 -12.27 16.03 4.71
C THR A 659 -13.43 15.46 5.51
N LEU A 660 -13.32 14.20 5.90
CA LEU A 660 -14.29 13.50 6.73
C LEU A 660 -13.87 13.63 8.19
N LEU A 661 -14.77 14.17 9.01
CA LEU A 661 -14.64 14.25 10.46
C LEU A 661 -15.54 13.17 11.07
N THR A 662 -14.96 12.28 11.88
CA THR A 662 -15.73 11.27 12.61
C THR A 662 -15.58 11.50 14.10
N LEU A 663 -16.69 11.80 14.77
CA LEU A 663 -16.75 11.96 16.22
C LEU A 663 -17.07 10.60 16.85
N ARG A 664 -16.43 10.30 17.98
CA ARG A 664 -16.60 9.05 18.72
C ARG A 664 -16.82 9.32 20.20
N HIS A 665 -17.85 8.69 20.77
CA HIS A 665 -18.11 8.72 22.21
C HIS A 665 -19.00 7.54 22.64
N ARG A 666 -18.89 7.13 23.92
CA ARG A 666 -19.72 6.07 24.51
C ARG A 666 -21.15 6.55 24.81
N ASP A 667 -21.29 7.80 25.20
CA ASP A 667 -22.60 8.44 25.43
C ASP A 667 -23.12 9.03 24.11
N VAL A 668 -24.23 8.50 23.61
CA VAL A 668 -24.89 8.92 22.37
C VAL A 668 -25.50 10.31 22.47
N ALA A 669 -25.98 10.71 23.68
CA ALA A 669 -26.59 12.03 23.88
C ALA A 669 -25.52 13.14 23.81
N LEU A 670 -24.38 12.93 24.47
CA LEU A 670 -23.22 13.84 24.37
C LEU A 670 -22.68 13.90 22.95
N LEU A 671 -22.56 12.76 22.27
CA LEU A 671 -22.12 12.72 20.88
C LEU A 671 -23.04 13.54 19.96
N ARG A 672 -24.37 13.41 20.13
CA ARG A 672 -25.35 14.19 19.34
C ARG A 672 -25.22 15.69 19.59
N ARG A 673 -25.09 16.13 20.84
CA ARG A 673 -24.84 17.55 21.15
C ARG A 673 -23.53 18.03 20.55
N GLY A 674 -22.45 17.27 20.75
CA GLY A 674 -21.12 17.63 20.25
C GLY A 674 -21.04 17.73 18.72
N ILE A 675 -21.65 16.78 17.98
CA ILE A 675 -21.66 16.86 16.51
C ILE A 675 -22.50 18.02 15.98
N THR A 676 -23.61 18.35 16.66
CA THR A 676 -24.45 19.48 16.29
C THR A 676 -23.72 20.81 16.53
N GLU A 677 -23.03 20.95 17.66
CA GLU A 677 -22.23 22.12 17.98
C GLU A 677 -21.05 22.28 17.02
N LEU A 678 -20.29 21.21 16.78
CA LEU A 678 -19.18 21.27 15.80
C LEU A 678 -19.69 21.61 14.40
N ALA A 679 -20.83 21.06 13.98
CA ALA A 679 -21.44 21.41 12.70
C ALA A 679 -21.83 22.89 12.62
N ALA A 680 -22.36 23.46 13.68
CA ALA A 680 -22.71 24.89 13.75
C ALA A 680 -21.46 25.78 13.65
N ARG A 681 -20.42 25.49 14.45
CA ARG A 681 -19.12 26.22 14.40
C ARG A 681 -18.51 26.16 12.99
N LEU A 682 -18.43 24.98 12.40
CA LEU A 682 -17.86 24.79 11.08
C LEU A 682 -18.71 25.47 9.99
N ARG A 683 -20.05 25.44 10.07
CA ARG A 683 -20.90 26.18 9.13
C ARG A 683 -20.73 27.68 9.22
N GLY A 684 -20.47 28.21 10.43
CA GLY A 684 -20.11 29.63 10.61
C GLY A 684 -18.87 30.03 9.82
N ARG A 685 -17.90 29.12 9.60
CA ARG A 685 -16.64 29.36 8.86
C ARG A 685 -16.71 28.96 7.39
N PHE A 686 -17.34 27.83 7.08
CA PHE A 686 -17.30 27.20 5.77
C PHE A 686 -18.62 27.23 5.01
N GLY A 687 -19.71 27.68 5.67
CA GLY A 687 -21.04 27.77 5.08
C GLY A 687 -21.56 26.41 4.61
N ARG A 688 -22.11 26.39 3.40
CA ARG A 688 -22.71 25.19 2.76
C ARG A 688 -21.70 24.08 2.40
N ARG A 689 -20.41 24.29 2.57
CA ARG A 689 -19.37 23.29 2.35
C ARG A 689 -19.37 22.17 3.41
N VAL A 690 -20.10 22.38 4.52
CA VAL A 690 -20.22 21.40 5.62
C VAL A 690 -21.52 20.59 5.46
N LEU A 691 -21.35 19.30 5.13
CA LEU A 691 -22.45 18.34 5.00
C LEU A 691 -22.60 17.48 6.27
N GLY A 692 -23.80 17.05 6.55
CA GLY A 692 -24.14 16.30 7.76
C GLY A 692 -24.78 17.20 8.83
N PRO A 693 -24.97 16.77 10.09
CA PRO A 693 -24.51 15.49 10.68
C PRO A 693 -25.05 14.25 9.98
N MET A 694 -24.23 13.20 9.93
CA MET A 694 -24.61 11.93 9.35
C MET A 694 -24.20 10.76 10.26
N THR A 695 -24.93 9.67 10.18
CA THR A 695 -24.55 8.41 10.83
C THR A 695 -23.74 7.58 9.83
N PRO A 696 -22.51 7.15 10.16
CA PRO A 696 -21.74 6.25 9.32
C PRO A 696 -22.44 4.90 9.09
N PRO A 697 -22.05 4.11 8.05
CA PRO A 697 -22.60 2.77 7.80
C PRO A 697 -22.48 1.84 9.01
N VAL A 698 -21.40 1.95 9.76
CA VAL A 698 -21.21 1.33 11.06
C VAL A 698 -21.34 2.43 12.10
N ASP A 699 -22.42 2.41 12.86
CA ASP A 699 -22.78 3.44 13.84
C ASP A 699 -22.15 3.24 15.21
N ARG A 700 -21.53 2.04 15.46
CA ARG A 700 -20.87 1.70 16.73
C ARG A 700 -19.66 0.80 16.53
N ILE A 701 -18.52 1.19 17.08
CA ILE A 701 -17.27 0.41 17.05
C ILE A 701 -16.68 0.35 18.46
N ARG A 702 -16.35 -0.85 18.96
CA ARG A 702 -15.74 -1.08 20.29
C ARG A 702 -16.49 -0.38 21.44
N GLY A 703 -17.82 -0.34 21.35
CA GLY A 703 -18.65 0.29 22.37
C GLY A 703 -18.83 1.81 22.22
N GLU A 704 -18.18 2.46 21.26
CA GLU A 704 -18.34 3.89 20.97
C GLU A 704 -19.29 4.11 19.80
N TYR A 705 -20.20 5.06 19.95
CA TYR A 705 -21.07 5.54 18.88
C TYR A 705 -20.29 6.50 17.96
N LEU A 706 -20.69 6.52 16.69
CA LEU A 706 -20.03 7.30 15.64
C LEU A 706 -20.99 8.30 15.02
N ALA A 707 -20.52 9.50 14.75
CA ALA A 707 -21.24 10.51 13.98
C ALA A 707 -20.25 11.23 13.04
N GLY A 708 -20.71 11.66 11.86
CA GLY A 708 -19.85 12.20 10.82
C GLY A 708 -20.24 13.59 10.33
N LEU A 709 -19.24 14.36 9.89
CA LEU A 709 -19.36 15.58 9.10
C LEU A 709 -18.44 15.48 7.90
N LEU A 710 -18.89 15.92 6.73
CA LEU A 710 -18.06 15.99 5.53
C LEU A 710 -17.85 17.45 5.12
N LEU A 711 -16.60 17.89 5.07
CA LEU A 711 -16.22 19.18 4.54
C LEU A 711 -15.77 19.01 3.08
N LYS A 712 -16.39 19.76 2.16
CA LYS A 712 -16.03 19.89 0.74
C LYS A 712 -15.43 21.26 0.48
N VAL A 713 -14.20 21.32 0.02
CA VAL A 713 -13.52 22.60 -0.34
C VAL A 713 -13.14 22.54 -1.80
N GLU A 714 -13.55 23.53 -2.57
CA GLU A 714 -13.28 23.61 -4.01
C GLU A 714 -11.76 23.57 -4.29
N SER A 715 -11.33 22.88 -5.32
CA SER A 715 -9.90 22.71 -5.65
C SER A 715 -9.18 24.04 -5.96
N GLY A 716 -9.90 25.07 -6.39
CA GLY A 716 -9.39 26.43 -6.58
C GLY A 716 -9.19 27.23 -5.29
N ALA A 717 -9.73 26.77 -4.15
CA ALA A 717 -9.55 27.44 -2.86
C ALA A 717 -8.24 27.02 -2.18
N SER A 718 -7.70 27.89 -1.31
CA SER A 718 -6.50 27.59 -0.55
C SER A 718 -6.74 26.46 0.46
N SER A 719 -6.23 25.27 0.14
CA SER A 719 -6.33 24.11 1.03
C SER A 719 -5.51 24.28 2.33
N ALA A 720 -4.44 25.07 2.32
CA ALA A 720 -3.67 25.39 3.51
C ALA A 720 -4.51 26.22 4.48
N ARG A 721 -5.16 27.28 3.96
CA ARG A 721 -6.04 28.12 4.77
C ARG A 721 -7.26 27.35 5.30
N ALA A 722 -7.84 26.48 4.49
CA ALA A 722 -8.95 25.64 4.93
C ALA A 722 -8.54 24.72 6.08
N ARG A 723 -7.35 24.08 6.01
CA ARG A 723 -6.84 23.25 7.11
C ARG A 723 -6.51 24.06 8.36
N GLU A 724 -5.95 25.26 8.22
CA GLU A 724 -5.67 26.16 9.34
C GLU A 724 -6.97 26.52 10.08
N LEU A 725 -7.99 26.96 9.35
CA LEU A 725 -9.31 27.29 9.94
C LEU A 725 -9.97 26.07 10.58
N LEU A 726 -9.93 24.91 9.91
CA LEU A 726 -10.47 23.68 10.45
C LEU A 726 -9.73 23.27 11.73
N GLY A 727 -8.38 23.34 11.73
CA GLY A 727 -7.55 23.03 12.88
C GLY A 727 -7.85 23.95 14.07
N ALA A 728 -8.07 25.25 13.85
CA ALA A 728 -8.45 26.21 14.88
C ALA A 728 -9.80 25.85 15.55
N GLU A 729 -10.82 25.50 14.73
CA GLU A 729 -12.15 25.12 15.23
C GLU A 729 -12.11 23.76 15.97
N LEU A 730 -11.34 22.78 15.48
CA LEU A 730 -11.16 21.49 16.14
C LEU A 730 -10.43 21.64 17.48
N LYS A 731 -9.44 22.52 17.56
CA LYS A 731 -8.75 22.85 18.80
C LYS A 731 -9.71 23.49 19.81
N ALA A 732 -10.44 24.53 19.41
CA ALA A 732 -11.43 25.19 20.26
C ALA A 732 -12.51 24.21 20.75
N PHE A 733 -12.94 23.27 19.89
CA PHE A 733 -13.89 22.23 20.28
C PHE A 733 -13.31 21.25 21.31
N SER A 734 -12.05 20.86 21.16
CA SER A 734 -11.36 19.94 22.09
C SER A 734 -11.01 20.58 23.44
N GLU A 735 -10.93 21.91 23.51
CA GLU A 735 -10.69 22.67 24.72
C GLU A 735 -11.99 23.01 25.48
N ASP A 736 -13.16 22.81 24.82
CA ASP A 736 -14.46 23.04 25.44
C ASP A 736 -14.73 22.01 26.55
N PRO A 737 -15.00 22.43 27.81
CA PRO A 737 -15.19 21.53 28.93
C PRO A 737 -16.30 20.48 28.72
N GLU A 738 -17.33 20.80 27.97
CA GLU A 738 -18.43 19.88 27.67
C GLU A 738 -17.99 18.80 26.68
N PHE A 739 -17.18 19.14 25.67
CA PHE A 739 -16.92 18.27 24.53
C PHE A 739 -15.50 17.68 24.48
N ARG A 740 -14.62 18.06 25.40
CA ARG A 740 -13.20 17.62 25.44
C ARG A 740 -13.00 16.10 25.47
N ASN A 741 -14.02 15.33 25.91
CA ASN A 741 -13.96 13.87 25.97
C ASN A 741 -14.42 13.21 24.65
N ILE A 742 -14.92 13.99 23.69
CA ILE A 742 -15.28 13.48 22.37
C ILE A 742 -14.03 13.38 21.52
N THR A 743 -13.75 12.18 21.05
CA THR A 743 -12.62 11.99 20.10
C THR A 743 -13.05 12.40 18.70
N VAL A 744 -12.34 13.34 18.11
CA VAL A 744 -12.52 13.74 16.69
C VAL A 744 -11.43 13.14 15.83
N VAL A 745 -11.83 12.33 14.85
CA VAL A 745 -10.95 11.69 13.88
C VAL A 745 -11.04 12.44 12.56
N VAL A 746 -9.91 12.97 12.09
CA VAL A 746 -9.81 13.68 10.80
C VAL A 746 -9.29 12.72 9.73
N ASN A 747 -10.00 12.67 8.58
CA ASN A 747 -9.57 11.91 7.42
C ASN A 747 -9.62 12.82 6.18
N VAL A 748 -8.45 13.31 5.76
CA VAL A 748 -8.28 14.13 4.56
C VAL A 748 -8.23 13.20 3.35
N ASP A 749 -8.93 13.57 2.27
CA ASP A 749 -9.09 12.77 1.05
C ASP A 749 -9.53 11.32 1.36
N PRO A 750 -10.70 11.11 1.98
CA PRO A 750 -11.23 9.79 2.29
C PRO A 750 -11.45 8.97 1.01
N GLN A 751 -11.19 7.66 1.11
CA GLN A 751 -11.40 6.69 0.03
C GLN A 751 -12.38 5.60 0.45
#